data_da3a91004325d0d9b1ef885d944d2fe4
#
_entry.id   da3a91004325d0d9b1ef885d944d2fe4
#
_cell.length_a   1.000
_cell.length_b   1.000
_cell.length_c   1.000
_cell.angle_alpha   90.00
_cell.angle_beta   90.00
_cell.angle_gamma   90.00
#
_symmetry.space_group_name_H-M   'P 1'
#
loop_
_entity.id
_entity.type
_entity.pdbx_description
1 polymer ?
#
loop_
_entity_poly.entity_id
_entity_poly.type
_entity_poly.pdbx_seq_one_letter_code
_entity_poly.pdbx_strand_id
1 'polypeptide(L)'
;MIDHSAHGTEASGDRGPQAGHADHSDHSDHSDHADHADHADHAGHHGDHAGRFRRLFWVMLVISIPVIALDGAFAHLLGYHLPTAAWIAWVSPVGGTLIYLWGGRPFLTGAVGELRARTPGMMLLIGLAITVAFVASWAATLGWIDAGMSLWWELALLVVIMLLGHWIEMRSLARTGSALDSLAALLPDDAERVTAAGTETVTPADLEVGDVVLVRPGSAVPADGRIIDGEAHLDESMITGEARAVRRTAGDQVVAGTIATDSGLRVEVSAIGEDTALAGIRRLVADAQNSSSRAQRLADRAAALLFWFALGSALVALVAWLLVGTPDQAVLRVITVLVIACPHALGLAIPLVVALSTERAARGGVLIKDRLALEGMRRVDAVLFDKTGTLTAGEPAVTGVEPAPGHDPDEVLALAAAAEADSEHPLARAIVAAAADRGLEPPAASGFASEPAIGVRATVGDHAVAVGGPNLLERHGLSELPGLEPWRAAGAIVLHVLVDHEIAGALRLADTIRPESRETVDALHAAGIQVVMITGDAPAVADAVATELGIDRVFAGVRPERKATTVAELQDRGHRVAMVGDGVNDAPALARADVGIAIGAGTDVAIGSAGVILASSDPRSVLSVIQLSRASYRKMKQNLWWAAGYNLVAVPLAAGALAPVGFTMPMSVGALLMSASTVVVALNAQLLRRLDLHPQASVKEFLPAA
;
A
#
# COMPACT_ATOMS: atom_id res chain seq x y z
N MET A 1 -42.29 -55.92 3.39
CA MET A 1 -43.69 -55.62 3.01
C MET A 1 -43.54 -54.51 1.98
N ILE A 2 -43.54 -54.94 0.77
CA ILE A 2 -44.52 -54.63 -0.30
C ILE A 2 -44.28 -53.20 -0.79
N ASP A 3 -43.93 -52.92 -1.94
CA ASP A 3 -43.78 -53.56 -3.26
C ASP A 3 -44.21 -52.52 -4.35
N HIS A 4 -43.49 -52.53 -5.42
CA HIS A 4 -43.87 -52.26 -6.81
C HIS A 4 -44.23 -50.83 -7.27
N SER A 5 -43.80 -50.37 -8.34
CA SER A 5 -43.34 -50.76 -9.69
C SER A 5 -43.81 -49.63 -10.62
N ALA A 6 -43.02 -49.10 -11.44
CA ALA A 6 -42.54 -49.50 -12.76
C ALA A 6 -43.35 -48.93 -13.94
N HIS A 7 -42.61 -48.60 -14.97
CA HIS A 7 -42.95 -48.40 -16.38
C HIS A 7 -43.49 -47.02 -16.79
N GLY A 8 -43.10 -46.44 -17.88
CA GLY A 8 -42.29 -46.89 -19.00
C GLY A 8 -42.57 -46.00 -20.20
N THR A 9 -41.54 -45.84 -20.94
CA THR A 9 -41.39 -45.79 -22.41
C THR A 9 -42.05 -44.72 -23.28
N GLU A 10 -41.15 -44.15 -24.12
CA GLU A 10 -41.26 -43.93 -25.58
C GLU A 10 -42.15 -42.77 -26.08
N ALA A 11 -41.89 -42.03 -27.11
CA ALA A 11 -40.82 -41.90 -28.11
C ALA A 11 -41.17 -40.72 -29.03
N SER A 12 -40.14 -40.14 -29.64
CA SER A 12 -40.05 -39.62 -31.00
C SER A 12 -40.99 -38.52 -31.49
N GLY A 13 -40.35 -37.56 -32.20
CA GLY A 13 -40.88 -36.92 -33.39
C GLY A 13 -40.67 -35.42 -33.52
N ASP A 14 -39.55 -35.05 -34.04
CA ASP A 14 -39.21 -34.32 -35.27
C ASP A 14 -40.14 -33.17 -35.79
N ARG A 15 -39.47 -32.09 -36.23
CA ARG A 15 -39.81 -31.03 -37.16
C ARG A 15 -39.98 -29.61 -36.60
N GLY A 16 -38.94 -28.77 -36.91
CA GLY A 16 -39.14 -27.34 -37.08
C GLY A 16 -39.85 -26.98 -38.38
N PRO A 17 -39.84 -25.77 -38.92
CA PRO A 17 -39.48 -24.44 -38.37
C PRO A 17 -40.58 -23.37 -38.59
N GLN A 18 -40.35 -22.13 -38.17
CA GLN A 18 -40.69 -20.82 -38.80
C GLN A 18 -41.29 -19.77 -37.87
N ALA A 19 -40.56 -18.65 -37.82
CA ALA A 19 -40.93 -17.25 -37.93
C ALA A 19 -42.28 -16.71 -37.40
N GLY A 20 -42.19 -15.64 -36.61
CA GLY A 20 -43.31 -14.72 -36.42
C GLY A 20 -43.05 -13.70 -35.29
N HIS A 21 -42.88 -12.43 -35.72
CA HIS A 21 -42.90 -11.22 -34.90
C HIS A 21 -44.12 -11.15 -33.98
N ALA A 22 -43.94 -10.58 -32.78
CA ALA A 22 -44.76 -9.45 -32.31
C ALA A 22 -44.31 -9.00 -30.91
N ASP A 23 -44.15 -7.67 -30.80
CA ASP A 23 -44.21 -6.81 -29.65
C ASP A 23 -45.02 -7.34 -28.46
N HIS A 24 -44.46 -7.13 -27.25
CA HIS A 24 -45.14 -6.42 -26.17
C HIS A 24 -44.15 -6.03 -25.05
N SER A 25 -44.10 -4.71 -24.83
CA SER A 25 -43.71 -4.02 -23.62
C SER A 25 -44.21 -4.66 -22.34
N ASP A 26 -43.39 -4.70 -21.28
CA ASP A 26 -43.64 -4.00 -20.01
C ASP A 26 -42.55 -4.28 -18.94
N HIS A 27 -42.06 -3.16 -18.43
CA HIS A 27 -41.66 -2.81 -17.06
C HIS A 27 -40.98 -3.84 -16.17
N SER A 28 -39.72 -3.55 -15.75
CA SER A 28 -39.52 -2.88 -14.46
C SER A 28 -38.04 -2.83 -14.09
N ASP A 29 -37.64 -1.69 -13.62
CA ASP A 29 -36.66 -1.39 -12.56
C ASP A 29 -35.32 -2.14 -12.55
N HIS A 30 -34.32 -1.52 -13.16
CA HIS A 30 -32.94 -1.52 -12.66
C HIS A 30 -32.37 -0.11 -12.83
N SER A 31 -32.70 0.78 -11.89
CA SER A 31 -32.07 2.08 -11.67
C SER A 31 -31.22 2.00 -10.41
N ASP A 32 -30.07 1.31 -10.45
CA ASP A 32 -29.10 1.30 -9.32
C ASP A 32 -27.63 1.18 -9.79
N HIS A 33 -27.30 1.60 -11.02
CA HIS A 33 -25.91 1.62 -11.50
C HIS A 33 -25.41 2.98 -12.00
N ALA A 34 -26.05 4.08 -11.59
CA ALA A 34 -25.63 5.43 -12.00
C ALA A 34 -24.70 6.15 -11.00
N ASP A 35 -24.43 5.60 -9.81
CA ASP A 35 -23.63 6.30 -8.77
C ASP A 35 -22.16 5.89 -8.70
N HIS A 36 -21.68 4.99 -9.56
CA HIS A 36 -20.26 4.58 -9.55
C HIS A 36 -19.38 5.25 -10.61
N ALA A 37 -19.94 6.04 -11.52
CA ALA A 37 -19.17 6.71 -12.56
C ALA A 37 -18.52 8.04 -12.11
N ASP A 38 -18.98 8.66 -11.01
CA ASP A 38 -18.44 9.95 -10.55
C ASP A 38 -17.18 9.84 -9.65
N HIS A 39 -16.73 8.64 -9.27
CA HIS A 39 -15.56 8.46 -8.43
C HIS A 39 -14.26 8.14 -9.19
N ALA A 40 -14.32 7.76 -10.45
CA ALA A 40 -13.14 7.46 -11.26
C ALA A 40 -12.42 8.73 -11.79
N ASP A 41 -13.12 9.88 -11.87
CA ASP A 41 -12.55 11.15 -12.35
C ASP A 41 -11.77 11.95 -11.27
N HIS A 42 -11.70 11.48 -10.02
CA HIS A 42 -11.11 12.29 -8.94
C HIS A 42 -9.58 12.25 -8.87
N ALA A 43 -8.91 11.25 -9.41
CA ALA A 43 -7.45 11.14 -9.32
C ALA A 43 -6.70 12.10 -10.26
N GLY A 44 -7.24 12.42 -11.45
CA GLY A 44 -6.65 13.36 -12.41
C GLY A 44 -6.91 14.84 -12.09
N HIS A 45 -7.89 15.17 -11.22
CA HIS A 45 -8.35 16.55 -10.99
C HIS A 45 -7.76 17.25 -9.78
N HIS A 46 -7.03 16.57 -8.89
CA HIS A 46 -6.51 17.20 -7.67
C HIS A 46 -5.50 18.34 -7.92
N GLY A 47 -4.69 18.24 -8.97
CA GLY A 47 -3.76 19.30 -9.36
C GLY A 47 -4.45 20.57 -9.85
N ASP A 48 -5.52 20.43 -10.60
CA ASP A 48 -6.29 21.54 -11.19
C ASP A 48 -7.14 22.24 -10.10
N HIS A 49 -7.67 21.49 -9.14
CA HIS A 49 -8.39 22.04 -8.00
C HIS A 49 -7.48 22.87 -7.07
N ALA A 50 -6.27 22.42 -6.76
CA ALA A 50 -5.32 23.19 -5.94
C ALA A 50 -4.93 24.51 -6.62
N GLY A 51 -4.75 24.51 -7.95
CA GLY A 51 -4.49 25.69 -8.75
C GLY A 51 -5.65 26.69 -8.73
N ARG A 52 -6.89 26.21 -8.81
CA ARG A 52 -8.11 27.01 -8.75
C ARG A 52 -8.29 27.69 -7.40
N PHE A 53 -8.13 26.95 -6.26
CA PHE A 53 -8.19 27.53 -4.93
C PHE A 53 -7.07 28.54 -4.68
N ARG A 54 -5.86 28.31 -5.16
CA ARG A 54 -4.74 29.25 -5.09
C ARG A 54 -5.06 30.58 -5.78
N ARG A 55 -5.58 30.53 -7.03
CA ARG A 55 -5.97 31.75 -7.77
C ARG A 55 -7.08 32.49 -7.05
N LEU A 56 -8.11 31.76 -6.61
CA LEU A 56 -9.25 32.35 -5.91
C LEU A 56 -8.82 33.01 -4.59
N PHE A 57 -7.94 32.36 -3.82
CA PHE A 57 -7.36 32.93 -2.60
C PHE A 57 -6.66 34.27 -2.86
N TRP A 58 -5.73 34.35 -3.82
CA TRP A 58 -5.00 35.58 -4.11
C TRP A 58 -5.93 36.70 -4.61
N VAL A 59 -6.88 36.39 -5.47
CA VAL A 59 -7.87 37.37 -5.95
C VAL A 59 -8.72 37.90 -4.80
N MET A 60 -9.24 36.99 -3.96
CA MET A 60 -10.07 37.40 -2.81
C MET A 60 -9.26 38.15 -1.75
N LEU A 61 -8.00 37.78 -1.54
CA LEU A 61 -7.10 38.52 -0.66
C LEU A 61 -6.93 39.97 -1.11
N VAL A 62 -6.70 40.22 -2.41
CA VAL A 62 -6.57 41.58 -2.96
C VAL A 62 -7.88 42.36 -2.80
N ILE A 63 -9.03 41.75 -3.07
CA ILE A 63 -10.34 42.38 -2.92
C ILE A 63 -10.68 42.67 -1.42
N SER A 64 -10.22 41.80 -0.51
CA SER A 64 -10.47 41.95 0.93
C SER A 64 -9.72 43.13 1.55
N ILE A 65 -8.58 43.54 1.01
CA ILE A 65 -7.79 44.67 1.54
C ILE A 65 -8.62 45.95 1.62
N PRO A 66 -9.22 46.50 0.55
CA PRO A 66 -10.05 47.68 0.64
C PRO A 66 -11.33 47.47 1.46
N VAL A 67 -11.92 46.26 1.41
CA VAL A 67 -13.11 45.92 2.23
C VAL A 67 -12.81 46.04 3.71
N ILE A 68 -11.68 45.52 4.18
CA ILE A 68 -11.23 45.56 5.55
C ILE A 68 -10.76 46.97 5.94
N ALA A 69 -9.88 47.55 5.12
CA ALA A 69 -9.27 48.85 5.44
C ALA A 69 -10.25 50.02 5.46
N LEU A 70 -11.35 49.95 4.72
CA LEU A 70 -12.37 51.01 4.66
C LEU A 70 -13.65 50.63 5.43
N ASP A 71 -13.62 49.56 6.23
CA ASP A 71 -14.71 49.18 7.12
C ASP A 71 -14.72 50.04 8.40
N GLY A 72 -15.87 50.56 8.76
CA GLY A 72 -16.01 51.45 9.91
C GLY A 72 -15.72 50.79 11.27
N ALA A 73 -16.13 49.53 11.44
CA ALA A 73 -15.87 48.76 12.65
C ALA A 73 -14.38 48.42 12.80
N PHE A 74 -13.72 48.08 11.70
CA PHE A 74 -12.28 47.82 11.67
C PHE A 74 -11.44 49.09 11.92
N ALA A 75 -11.83 50.21 11.33
CA ALA A 75 -11.20 51.52 11.57
C ALA A 75 -11.30 51.94 13.05
N HIS A 76 -12.45 51.74 13.66
CA HIS A 76 -12.66 52.01 15.09
C HIS A 76 -11.80 51.11 15.97
N LEU A 77 -11.68 49.82 15.62
CA LEU A 77 -10.84 48.85 16.34
C LEU A 77 -9.36 49.25 16.35
N LEU A 78 -8.84 49.79 15.24
CA LEU A 78 -7.45 50.22 15.12
C LEU A 78 -7.20 51.69 15.44
N GLY A 79 -8.26 52.46 15.71
CA GLY A 79 -8.16 53.87 16.14
C GLY A 79 -7.83 54.85 15.02
N TYR A 80 -8.14 54.54 13.74
CA TYR A 80 -7.98 55.49 12.65
C TYR A 80 -9.31 56.00 12.12
N HIS A 81 -9.28 57.16 11.48
CA HIS A 81 -10.46 57.82 10.94
C HIS A 81 -10.58 57.61 9.44
N LEU A 82 -11.77 57.20 9.00
CA LEU A 82 -12.06 57.09 7.58
C LEU A 82 -12.33 58.46 6.96
N PRO A 83 -11.97 58.65 5.68
CA PRO A 83 -12.38 59.85 4.95
C PRO A 83 -13.91 59.96 4.88
N THR A 84 -14.44 61.18 4.86
CA THR A 84 -15.91 61.43 4.89
C THR A 84 -16.61 61.31 3.54
N ALA A 85 -16.01 60.67 2.56
CA ALA A 85 -16.58 60.53 1.22
C ALA A 85 -17.69 59.46 1.19
N ALA A 86 -18.86 59.78 0.68
CA ALA A 86 -20.05 58.93 0.68
C ALA A 86 -19.86 57.58 -0.03
N TRP A 87 -18.99 57.51 -1.03
CA TRP A 87 -18.69 56.23 -1.75
C TRP A 87 -17.96 55.20 -0.85
N ILE A 88 -17.21 55.64 0.16
CA ILE A 88 -16.48 54.77 1.08
C ILE A 88 -17.43 53.85 1.83
N ALA A 89 -18.58 54.32 2.22
CA ALA A 89 -19.59 53.53 2.90
C ALA A 89 -20.10 52.33 2.08
N TRP A 90 -19.92 52.35 0.75
CA TRP A 90 -20.34 51.29 -0.14
C TRP A 90 -19.21 50.29 -0.51
N VAL A 91 -17.97 50.57 -0.16
CA VAL A 91 -16.84 49.69 -0.50
C VAL A 91 -16.98 48.35 0.19
N SER A 92 -17.26 48.35 1.53
CA SER A 92 -17.39 47.10 2.27
C SER A 92 -18.64 46.30 1.87
N PRO A 93 -19.85 46.89 1.68
CA PRO A 93 -21.02 46.15 1.20
C PRO A 93 -20.84 45.56 -0.22
N VAL A 94 -20.31 46.33 -1.18
CA VAL A 94 -20.09 45.87 -2.56
C VAL A 94 -18.98 44.82 -2.61
N GLY A 95 -17.83 45.11 -2.01
CA GLY A 95 -16.71 44.19 -1.98
C GLY A 95 -17.02 42.90 -1.19
N GLY A 96 -17.70 43.01 -0.04
CA GLY A 96 -18.15 41.87 0.75
C GLY A 96 -19.16 40.99 0.01
N THR A 97 -20.07 41.61 -0.76
CA THR A 97 -21.00 40.88 -1.62
C THR A 97 -20.25 40.11 -2.73
N LEU A 98 -19.25 40.74 -3.35
CA LEU A 98 -18.42 40.08 -4.34
C LEU A 98 -17.64 38.91 -3.75
N ILE A 99 -17.06 39.09 -2.56
CA ILE A 99 -16.34 38.02 -1.82
C ILE A 99 -17.30 36.87 -1.48
N TYR A 100 -18.51 37.16 -1.01
CA TYR A 100 -19.51 36.15 -0.68
C TYR A 100 -19.94 35.33 -1.91
N LEU A 101 -20.32 36.02 -3.00
CA LEU A 101 -20.85 35.36 -4.21
C LEU A 101 -19.76 34.62 -5.01
N TRP A 102 -18.57 35.19 -5.13
CA TRP A 102 -17.49 34.61 -5.92
C TRP A 102 -16.50 33.80 -5.07
N GLY A 103 -15.97 34.38 -4.00
CA GLY A 103 -15.06 33.70 -3.09
C GLY A 103 -15.73 32.60 -2.27
N GLY A 104 -16.98 32.83 -1.84
CA GLY A 104 -17.81 31.89 -1.09
C GLY A 104 -18.42 30.77 -1.92
N ARG A 105 -18.44 30.89 -3.27
CA ARG A 105 -19.10 29.93 -4.16
C ARG A 105 -18.74 28.46 -3.92
N PRO A 106 -17.46 28.05 -3.73
CA PRO A 106 -17.12 26.66 -3.47
C PRO A 106 -17.79 26.12 -2.20
N PHE A 107 -17.87 26.93 -1.16
CA PHE A 107 -18.47 26.55 0.13
C PHE A 107 -20.00 26.48 0.03
N LEU A 108 -20.61 27.43 -0.68
CA LEU A 108 -22.07 27.45 -0.90
C LEU A 108 -22.54 26.28 -1.76
N THR A 109 -21.82 25.95 -2.84
CA THR A 109 -22.15 24.81 -3.70
C THR A 109 -21.94 23.49 -2.96
N GLY A 110 -20.86 23.36 -2.17
CA GLY A 110 -20.60 22.21 -1.31
C GLY A 110 -21.68 22.04 -0.24
N ALA A 111 -22.10 23.14 0.41
CA ALA A 111 -23.18 23.13 1.40
C ALA A 111 -24.50 22.60 0.84
N VAL A 112 -24.86 23.03 -0.38
CA VAL A 112 -26.05 22.52 -1.08
C VAL A 112 -25.92 21.04 -1.42
N GLY A 113 -24.72 20.58 -1.81
CA GLY A 113 -24.43 19.17 -2.04
C GLY A 113 -24.62 18.31 -0.78
N GLU A 114 -23.99 18.69 0.34
CA GLU A 114 -24.14 18.01 1.63
C GLU A 114 -25.59 17.98 2.12
N LEU A 115 -26.33 19.07 1.91
CA LEU A 115 -27.75 19.14 2.28
C LEU A 115 -28.61 18.18 1.44
N ARG A 116 -28.38 18.11 0.13
CA ARG A 116 -29.07 17.18 -0.78
C ARG A 116 -28.75 15.72 -0.46
N ALA A 117 -27.48 15.42 -0.17
CA ALA A 117 -27.02 14.11 0.23
C ALA A 117 -27.47 13.70 1.65
N ARG A 118 -28.05 14.63 2.44
CA ARG A 118 -28.40 14.44 3.87
C ARG A 118 -27.23 13.99 4.73
N THR A 119 -26.03 14.37 4.34
CA THR A 119 -24.77 14.11 5.07
C THR A 119 -24.19 15.45 5.52
N PRO A 120 -24.69 16.05 6.62
CA PRO A 120 -24.23 17.35 7.09
C PRO A 120 -22.75 17.28 7.48
N GLY A 121 -21.95 18.18 6.92
CA GLY A 121 -20.50 18.22 7.10
C GLY A 121 -19.93 19.63 7.19
N MET A 122 -18.68 19.75 6.80
CA MET A 122 -17.89 20.97 6.90
C MET A 122 -18.42 22.10 6.00
N MET A 123 -18.78 21.77 4.75
CA MET A 123 -19.20 22.79 3.77
C MET A 123 -20.53 23.44 4.18
N LEU A 124 -21.43 22.66 4.79
CA LEU A 124 -22.69 23.18 5.28
C LEU A 124 -22.50 24.16 6.46
N LEU A 125 -21.58 23.86 7.39
CA LEU A 125 -21.26 24.78 8.51
C LEU A 125 -20.66 26.09 8.01
N ILE A 126 -19.69 26.03 7.08
CA ILE A 126 -19.06 27.22 6.49
C ILE A 126 -20.11 28.02 5.72
N GLY A 127 -20.86 27.34 4.83
CA GLY A 127 -21.92 27.96 4.05
C GLY A 127 -22.96 28.68 4.91
N LEU A 128 -23.36 28.07 6.02
CA LEU A 128 -24.27 28.66 6.99
C LEU A 128 -23.65 29.90 7.67
N ALA A 129 -22.39 29.78 8.14
CA ALA A 129 -21.71 30.88 8.85
C ALA A 129 -21.52 32.12 7.95
N ILE A 130 -21.01 31.92 6.71
CA ILE A 130 -20.84 33.04 5.75
C ILE A 130 -22.18 33.65 5.32
N THR A 131 -23.23 32.83 5.21
CA THR A 131 -24.57 33.30 4.83
C THR A 131 -25.19 34.12 5.95
N VAL A 132 -25.09 33.69 7.21
CA VAL A 132 -25.59 34.46 8.36
C VAL A 132 -24.83 35.78 8.50
N ALA A 133 -23.49 35.77 8.37
CA ALA A 133 -22.68 36.99 8.39
C ALA A 133 -23.07 37.97 7.25
N PHE A 134 -23.27 37.43 6.04
CA PHE A 134 -23.71 38.22 4.87
C PHE A 134 -25.06 38.86 5.06
N VAL A 135 -26.07 38.12 5.53
CA VAL A 135 -27.44 38.64 5.77
C VAL A 135 -27.43 39.68 6.89
N ALA A 136 -26.69 39.40 7.98
CA ALA A 136 -26.56 40.37 9.09
C ALA A 136 -25.89 41.67 8.63
N SER A 137 -24.82 41.59 7.82
CA SER A 137 -24.12 42.76 7.28
C SER A 137 -24.98 43.60 6.35
N TRP A 138 -25.80 42.97 5.50
CA TRP A 138 -26.79 43.71 4.70
C TRP A 138 -27.89 44.33 5.54
N ALA A 139 -28.41 43.64 6.55
CA ALA A 139 -29.40 44.16 7.47
C ALA A 139 -28.89 45.42 8.20
N ALA A 140 -27.63 45.41 8.65
CA ALA A 140 -26.95 46.56 9.25
C ALA A 140 -26.76 47.73 8.25
N THR A 141 -26.33 47.39 7.01
CA THR A 141 -26.13 48.39 5.93
C THR A 141 -27.43 49.08 5.55
N LEU A 142 -28.55 48.36 5.55
CA LEU A 142 -29.88 48.87 5.23
C LEU A 142 -30.58 49.56 6.44
N GLY A 143 -29.95 49.58 7.62
CA GLY A 143 -30.48 50.20 8.82
C GLY A 143 -31.60 49.40 9.50
N TRP A 144 -31.75 48.12 9.21
CA TRP A 144 -32.73 47.24 9.86
C TRP A 144 -32.26 46.78 11.24
N ILE A 145 -30.96 46.76 11.49
CA ILE A 145 -30.31 46.49 12.77
C ILE A 145 -29.20 47.51 13.00
N ASP A 146 -28.62 47.53 14.19
CA ASP A 146 -27.57 48.48 14.55
C ASP A 146 -26.39 48.44 13.58
N ALA A 147 -25.87 49.61 13.19
CA ALA A 147 -24.73 49.73 12.27
C ALA A 147 -23.44 49.08 12.82
N GLY A 148 -23.31 48.96 14.14
CA GLY A 148 -22.22 48.26 14.80
C GLY A 148 -22.21 46.72 14.55
N MET A 149 -23.29 46.17 13.98
CA MET A 149 -23.46 44.79 13.58
C MET A 149 -22.96 44.49 12.16
N SER A 150 -22.32 45.45 11.50
CA SER A 150 -21.69 45.22 10.21
C SER A 150 -20.51 44.25 10.34
N LEU A 151 -20.61 43.09 9.70
CA LEU A 151 -19.60 42.03 9.74
C LEU A 151 -18.87 41.91 8.38
N TRP A 152 -18.82 42.94 7.56
CA TRP A 152 -18.22 42.90 6.24
C TRP A 152 -16.73 42.53 6.26
N TRP A 153 -15.96 43.14 7.17
CA TRP A 153 -14.53 42.86 7.28
C TRP A 153 -14.25 41.45 7.82
N GLU A 154 -15.07 40.96 8.75
CA GLU A 154 -14.96 39.61 9.30
C GLU A 154 -15.36 38.56 8.25
N LEU A 155 -16.43 38.80 7.48
CA LEU A 155 -16.84 37.96 6.38
C LEU A 155 -15.73 37.85 5.32
N ALA A 156 -15.13 38.99 4.95
CA ALA A 156 -14.05 39.03 4.00
C ALA A 156 -12.83 38.21 4.49
N LEU A 157 -12.44 38.46 5.75
CA LEU A 157 -11.33 37.74 6.38
C LEU A 157 -11.62 36.25 6.51
N LEU A 158 -12.85 35.88 6.90
CA LEU A 158 -13.28 34.47 7.02
C LEU A 158 -13.16 33.74 5.68
N VAL A 159 -13.72 34.29 4.60
CA VAL A 159 -13.67 33.66 3.28
C VAL A 159 -12.23 33.51 2.81
N VAL A 160 -11.37 34.51 3.00
CA VAL A 160 -9.94 34.45 2.63
C VAL A 160 -9.21 33.36 3.43
N ILE A 161 -9.42 33.30 4.75
CA ILE A 161 -8.79 32.27 5.60
C ILE A 161 -9.29 30.87 5.22
N MET A 162 -10.56 30.70 4.91
CA MET A 162 -11.13 29.43 4.47
C MET A 162 -10.56 28.98 3.13
N LEU A 163 -10.41 29.89 2.17
CA LEU A 163 -9.76 29.59 0.89
C LEU A 163 -8.29 29.21 1.07
N LEU A 164 -7.57 29.88 2.00
CA LEU A 164 -6.19 29.52 2.34
C LEU A 164 -6.12 28.11 2.92
N GLY A 165 -6.98 27.80 3.89
CA GLY A 165 -7.05 26.48 4.53
C GLY A 165 -7.29 25.39 3.50
N HIS A 166 -8.28 25.57 2.63
CA HIS A 166 -8.62 24.63 1.55
C HIS A 166 -7.52 24.48 0.51
N TRP A 167 -6.83 25.59 0.16
CA TRP A 167 -5.67 25.51 -0.71
C TRP A 167 -4.53 24.70 -0.10
N ILE A 168 -4.21 24.90 1.20
CA ILE A 168 -3.19 24.11 1.92
C ILE A 168 -3.58 22.64 1.96
N GLU A 169 -4.85 22.34 2.20
CA GLU A 169 -5.41 20.98 2.20
C GLU A 169 -5.23 20.31 0.83
N MET A 170 -5.74 20.91 -0.25
CA MET A 170 -5.62 20.39 -1.60
C MET A 170 -4.16 20.25 -2.05
N ARG A 171 -3.30 21.21 -1.71
CA ARG A 171 -1.86 21.14 -1.98
C ARG A 171 -1.19 19.98 -1.24
N SER A 172 -1.60 19.71 -0.01
CA SER A 172 -1.05 18.61 0.79
C SER A 172 -1.44 17.25 0.22
N LEU A 173 -2.68 17.11 -0.23
CA LEU A 173 -3.18 15.90 -0.90
C LEU A 173 -2.52 15.73 -2.28
N ALA A 174 -2.44 16.78 -3.10
CA ALA A 174 -1.82 16.73 -4.42
C ALA A 174 -0.32 16.35 -4.37
N ARG A 175 0.43 16.82 -3.37
CA ARG A 175 1.84 16.43 -3.19
C ARG A 175 2.04 14.97 -2.87
N THR A 176 1.03 14.30 -2.37
CA THR A 176 1.10 12.87 -2.04
C THR A 176 0.75 12.00 -3.25
N GLY A 177 -0.04 12.51 -4.20
CA GLY A 177 -0.29 11.86 -5.51
C GLY A 177 0.97 11.83 -6.40
N SER A 178 1.90 12.79 -6.25
CA SER A 178 3.14 12.84 -7.03
C SER A 178 4.14 11.70 -6.75
N ALA A 179 3.90 10.85 -5.75
CA ALA A 179 4.70 9.64 -5.54
C ALA A 179 4.47 8.60 -6.64
N LEU A 180 3.25 8.53 -7.18
CA LEU A 180 2.95 7.70 -8.35
C LEU A 180 3.64 8.24 -9.61
N ASP A 181 3.70 9.57 -9.75
CA ASP A 181 4.43 10.21 -10.85
C ASP A 181 5.95 9.97 -10.75
N SER A 182 6.49 9.85 -9.52
CA SER A 182 7.91 9.54 -9.33
C SER A 182 8.26 8.09 -9.71
N LEU A 183 7.32 7.15 -9.60
CA LEU A 183 7.50 5.78 -10.11
C LEU A 183 7.46 5.77 -11.65
N ALA A 184 6.60 6.57 -12.29
CA ALA A 184 6.57 6.70 -13.74
C ALA A 184 7.86 7.34 -14.30
N ALA A 185 8.50 8.23 -13.53
CA ALA A 185 9.77 8.87 -13.90
C ALA A 185 11.00 7.93 -13.81
N LEU A 186 10.82 6.67 -13.40
CA LEU A 186 11.88 5.66 -13.42
C LEU A 186 12.09 5.05 -14.81
N LEU A 187 11.07 5.12 -15.66
CA LEU A 187 11.22 4.65 -17.04
C LEU A 187 12.10 5.63 -17.80
N PRO A 188 13.03 5.14 -18.65
CA PRO A 188 13.83 6.01 -19.51
C PRO A 188 12.92 6.65 -20.58
N ASP A 189 13.31 7.82 -21.05
CA ASP A 189 12.61 8.51 -22.14
C ASP A 189 12.78 7.78 -23.47
N ASP A 190 13.93 7.10 -23.67
CA ASP A 190 14.31 6.40 -24.88
C ASP A 190 14.74 4.95 -24.60
N ALA A 191 14.54 4.05 -25.56
CA ALA A 191 14.99 2.67 -25.57
C ALA A 191 15.84 2.37 -26.83
N GLU A 192 16.90 1.59 -26.70
CA GLU A 192 17.69 1.12 -27.83
C GLU A 192 17.21 -0.25 -28.30
N ARG A 193 16.40 -0.29 -29.35
CA ARG A 193 15.93 -1.54 -29.97
C ARG A 193 17.00 -2.11 -30.89
N VAL A 194 17.28 -3.41 -30.76
CA VAL A 194 18.24 -4.14 -31.61
C VAL A 194 17.51 -4.66 -32.85
N THR A 195 17.98 -4.30 -34.03
CA THR A 195 17.45 -4.76 -35.32
C THR A 195 18.52 -5.46 -36.13
N ALA A 196 18.17 -6.12 -37.23
CA ALA A 196 19.12 -6.74 -38.15
C ALA A 196 20.10 -5.72 -38.78
N ALA A 197 19.75 -4.42 -38.81
CA ALA A 197 20.56 -3.34 -39.37
C ALA A 197 21.44 -2.63 -38.30
N GLY A 198 21.30 -2.97 -37.02
CA GLY A 198 21.99 -2.34 -35.88
C GLY A 198 20.99 -1.93 -34.78
N THR A 199 21.40 -0.98 -33.92
CA THR A 199 20.54 -0.43 -32.89
C THR A 199 19.80 0.82 -33.38
N GLU A 200 18.53 0.95 -33.04
CA GLU A 200 17.72 2.17 -33.27
C GLU A 200 17.15 2.70 -31.95
N THR A 201 17.05 4.00 -31.81
CA THR A 201 16.44 4.63 -30.63
C THR A 201 14.95 4.80 -30.89
N VAL A 202 14.13 4.25 -29.98
CA VAL A 202 12.68 4.31 -30.01
C VAL A 202 12.16 4.77 -28.65
N THR A 203 10.89 5.20 -28.58
CA THR A 203 10.30 5.45 -27.25
C THR A 203 9.88 4.10 -26.63
N PRO A 204 9.87 3.93 -25.29
CA PRO A 204 9.36 2.71 -24.66
C PRO A 204 7.93 2.34 -25.07
N ALA A 205 7.13 3.33 -25.49
CA ALA A 205 5.76 3.12 -25.97
C ALA A 205 5.70 2.48 -27.37
N ASP A 206 6.79 2.55 -28.15
CA ASP A 206 6.89 1.99 -29.49
C ASP A 206 7.50 0.56 -29.51
N LEU A 207 7.84 0.03 -28.32
CA LEU A 207 8.29 -1.35 -28.16
C LEU A 207 7.13 -2.32 -28.32
N GLU A 208 7.42 -3.51 -28.85
CA GLU A 208 6.51 -4.65 -28.96
C GLU A 208 7.05 -5.85 -28.16
N VAL A 209 6.17 -6.73 -27.71
CA VAL A 209 6.57 -7.98 -27.05
C VAL A 209 7.34 -8.83 -28.06
N GLY A 210 8.55 -9.29 -27.66
CA GLY A 210 9.50 -10.00 -28.51
C GLY A 210 10.58 -9.11 -29.11
N ASP A 211 10.51 -7.80 -28.98
CA ASP A 211 11.62 -6.91 -29.33
C ASP A 211 12.83 -7.18 -28.44
N VAL A 212 14.02 -7.01 -28.98
CA VAL A 212 15.26 -7.08 -28.20
C VAL A 212 15.77 -5.67 -27.95
N VAL A 213 15.97 -5.31 -26.69
CA VAL A 213 16.51 -4.01 -26.29
C VAL A 213 17.91 -4.15 -25.70
N LEU A 214 18.78 -3.18 -26.02
CA LEU A 214 20.11 -3.05 -25.43
C LEU A 214 20.04 -2.11 -24.22
N VAL A 215 20.33 -2.62 -23.03
CA VAL A 215 20.44 -1.84 -21.80
C VAL A 215 21.91 -1.61 -21.51
N ARG A 216 22.36 -0.35 -21.52
CA ARG A 216 23.76 -0.01 -21.24
C ARG A 216 24.02 0.17 -19.76
N PRO A 217 25.30 0.06 -19.30
CA PRO A 217 25.66 0.40 -17.92
C PRO A 217 25.21 1.83 -17.56
N GLY A 218 24.56 1.98 -16.42
CA GLY A 218 23.97 3.25 -15.97
C GLY A 218 22.59 3.57 -16.53
N SER A 219 22.05 2.74 -17.45
CA SER A 219 20.73 2.95 -18.04
C SER A 219 19.66 2.11 -17.34
N ALA A 220 18.43 2.64 -17.32
CA ALA A 220 17.27 1.91 -16.84
C ALA A 220 16.74 0.93 -17.92
N VAL A 221 16.20 -0.19 -17.48
CA VAL A 221 15.49 -1.16 -18.32
C VAL A 221 14.17 -0.56 -18.79
N PRO A 222 13.89 -0.49 -20.11
CA PRO A 222 12.75 0.25 -20.64
C PRO A 222 11.41 -0.50 -20.57
N ALA A 223 11.44 -1.82 -20.48
CA ALA A 223 10.26 -2.69 -20.43
C ALA A 223 10.58 -3.97 -19.66
N ASP A 224 9.58 -4.68 -19.17
CA ASP A 224 9.81 -5.98 -18.53
C ASP A 224 10.28 -6.99 -19.59
N GLY A 225 11.23 -7.84 -19.23
CA GLY A 225 11.79 -8.77 -20.18
C GLY A 225 12.64 -9.87 -19.56
N ARG A 226 13.24 -10.66 -20.44
CA ARG A 226 14.18 -11.73 -20.09
C ARG A 226 15.55 -11.41 -20.69
N ILE A 227 16.61 -11.55 -19.92
CA ILE A 227 17.98 -11.43 -20.43
C ILE A 227 18.27 -12.57 -21.40
N ILE A 228 18.63 -12.24 -22.64
CA ILE A 228 19.04 -13.21 -23.65
C ILE A 228 20.55 -13.24 -23.85
N ASP A 229 21.26 -12.18 -23.48
CA ASP A 229 22.71 -12.09 -23.60
C ASP A 229 23.28 -11.09 -22.62
N GLY A 230 24.41 -11.38 -22.01
CA GLY A 230 25.09 -10.54 -21.04
C GLY A 230 24.84 -10.94 -19.59
N GLU A 231 25.58 -10.27 -18.70
CA GLU A 231 25.49 -10.41 -17.25
C GLU A 231 25.75 -9.02 -16.63
N ALA A 232 24.93 -8.61 -15.67
CA ALA A 232 25.09 -7.36 -14.96
C ALA A 232 24.56 -7.41 -13.53
N HIS A 233 25.02 -6.48 -12.68
CA HIS A 233 24.35 -6.17 -11.44
C HIS A 233 23.26 -5.13 -11.70
N LEU A 234 22.04 -5.43 -11.30
CA LEU A 234 20.88 -4.54 -11.41
C LEU A 234 20.57 -3.90 -10.05
N ASP A 235 20.45 -2.60 -10.04
CA ASP A 235 19.88 -1.85 -8.92
C ASP A 235 18.35 -1.91 -9.02
N GLU A 236 17.77 -2.75 -8.18
CA GLU A 236 16.32 -2.96 -8.06
C GLU A 236 15.74 -2.20 -6.85
N SER A 237 16.53 -1.37 -6.17
CA SER A 237 16.19 -0.71 -4.90
C SER A 237 14.92 0.15 -4.97
N MET A 238 14.63 0.71 -6.13
CA MET A 238 13.42 1.53 -6.34
C MET A 238 12.13 0.70 -6.33
N ILE A 239 12.23 -0.60 -6.58
CA ILE A 239 11.10 -1.54 -6.61
C ILE A 239 11.08 -2.38 -5.34
N THR A 240 12.20 -3.01 -4.98
CA THR A 240 12.30 -3.93 -3.84
C THR A 240 12.56 -3.23 -2.51
N GLY A 241 13.09 -2.01 -2.54
CA GLY A 241 13.57 -1.30 -1.34
C GLY A 241 14.93 -1.78 -0.83
N GLU A 242 15.57 -2.76 -1.49
CA GLU A 242 16.88 -3.31 -1.10
C GLU A 242 18.01 -2.49 -1.72
N ALA A 243 18.98 -2.05 -0.91
CA ALA A 243 20.08 -1.21 -1.38
C ALA A 243 21.19 -1.99 -2.12
N ARG A 244 21.13 -3.32 -2.14
CA ARG A 244 22.16 -4.15 -2.78
C ARG A 244 21.76 -4.48 -4.20
N ALA A 245 22.65 -4.18 -5.15
CA ALA A 245 22.48 -4.60 -6.53
C ALA A 245 22.49 -6.13 -6.65
N VAL A 246 21.57 -6.67 -7.45
CA VAL A 246 21.36 -8.11 -7.65
C VAL A 246 22.02 -8.52 -8.96
N ARG A 247 22.85 -9.57 -8.93
CA ARG A 247 23.45 -10.14 -10.15
C ARG A 247 22.37 -10.85 -10.96
N ARG A 248 22.28 -10.50 -12.24
CA ARG A 248 21.37 -11.11 -13.22
C ARG A 248 22.16 -11.60 -14.43
N THR A 249 21.77 -12.75 -14.94
CA THR A 249 22.43 -13.47 -16.04
C THR A 249 21.43 -13.85 -17.14
N ALA A 250 21.92 -14.37 -18.26
CA ALA A 250 21.06 -14.84 -19.34
C ALA A 250 20.02 -15.87 -18.82
N GLY A 251 18.76 -15.68 -19.16
CA GLY A 251 17.61 -16.46 -18.69
C GLY A 251 16.85 -15.84 -17.54
N ASP A 252 17.43 -14.87 -16.80
CA ASP A 252 16.75 -14.17 -15.70
C ASP A 252 15.75 -13.14 -16.21
N GLN A 253 14.70 -12.90 -15.42
CA GLN A 253 13.75 -11.82 -15.66
C GLN A 253 14.28 -10.50 -15.12
N VAL A 254 13.94 -9.42 -15.82
CA VAL A 254 14.22 -8.05 -15.42
C VAL A 254 12.96 -7.19 -15.52
N VAL A 255 12.86 -6.21 -14.65
CA VAL A 255 11.68 -5.34 -14.49
C VAL A 255 12.01 -3.94 -15.00
N ALA A 256 11.06 -3.32 -15.68
CA ALA A 256 11.14 -1.96 -16.17
C ALA A 256 11.48 -0.97 -15.02
N GLY A 257 12.41 -0.04 -15.27
CA GLY A 257 12.86 0.95 -14.29
C GLY A 257 14.03 0.49 -13.40
N THR A 258 14.48 -0.78 -13.46
CA THR A 258 15.72 -1.22 -12.79
C THR A 258 16.94 -0.74 -13.57
N ILE A 259 18.07 -0.48 -12.88
CA ILE A 259 19.24 0.14 -13.51
C ILE A 259 20.39 -0.88 -13.59
N ALA A 260 20.93 -1.10 -14.78
CA ALA A 260 22.17 -1.88 -14.97
C ALA A 260 23.37 -1.05 -14.47
N THR A 261 24.16 -1.59 -13.52
CA THR A 261 25.20 -0.78 -12.85
C THR A 261 26.57 -0.91 -13.48
N ASP A 262 26.96 -2.06 -13.97
CA ASP A 262 28.35 -2.40 -14.34
C ASP A 262 28.52 -2.91 -15.77
N SER A 263 27.54 -3.61 -16.33
CA SER A 263 27.65 -4.25 -17.65
C SER A 263 26.39 -4.01 -18.50
N GLY A 264 26.50 -4.21 -19.81
CA GLY A 264 25.37 -4.12 -20.73
C GLY A 264 24.63 -5.44 -20.87
N LEU A 265 23.31 -5.36 -21.06
CA LEU A 265 22.44 -6.50 -21.23
C LEU A 265 21.65 -6.40 -22.54
N ARG A 266 21.33 -7.57 -23.13
CA ARG A 266 20.29 -7.68 -24.16
C ARG A 266 19.08 -8.35 -23.54
N VAL A 267 17.97 -7.66 -23.60
CA VAL A 267 16.71 -8.08 -22.97
C VAL A 267 15.65 -8.25 -24.04
N GLU A 268 15.06 -9.43 -24.12
CA GLU A 268 13.86 -9.70 -24.92
C GLU A 268 12.63 -9.21 -24.13
N VAL A 269 11.87 -8.32 -24.71
CA VAL A 269 10.71 -7.70 -24.10
C VAL A 269 9.59 -8.72 -23.91
N SER A 270 9.10 -8.87 -22.67
CA SER A 270 8.00 -9.78 -22.32
C SER A 270 6.69 -9.05 -22.00
N ALA A 271 6.75 -7.79 -21.50
CA ALA A 271 5.57 -6.96 -21.24
C ALA A 271 5.89 -5.47 -21.41
N ILE A 272 4.90 -4.70 -21.88
CA ILE A 272 5.01 -3.27 -22.18
C ILE A 272 3.85 -2.49 -21.58
N GLY A 273 4.02 -1.18 -21.40
CA GLY A 273 2.95 -0.24 -21.03
C GLY A 273 2.24 -0.62 -19.72
N GLU A 274 0.93 -0.81 -19.79
CA GLU A 274 0.09 -1.12 -18.62
C GLU A 274 0.23 -2.57 -18.12
N ASP A 275 0.86 -3.45 -18.88
CA ASP A 275 1.09 -4.84 -18.50
C ASP A 275 2.43 -5.05 -17.78
N THR A 276 3.26 -4.01 -17.62
CA THR A 276 4.52 -4.08 -16.87
C THR A 276 4.27 -4.20 -15.36
N ALA A 277 5.20 -4.83 -14.65
CA ALA A 277 5.17 -4.93 -13.17
C ALA A 277 5.07 -3.55 -12.52
N LEU A 278 5.79 -2.56 -13.05
CA LEU A 278 5.75 -1.18 -12.56
C LEU A 278 4.36 -0.54 -12.72
N ALA A 279 3.68 -0.78 -13.85
CA ALA A 279 2.30 -0.34 -14.06
C ALA A 279 1.32 -1.05 -13.12
N GLY A 280 1.53 -2.36 -12.88
CA GLY A 280 0.80 -3.13 -11.87
C GLY A 280 0.94 -2.53 -10.46
N ILE A 281 2.16 -2.17 -10.05
CA ILE A 281 2.43 -1.48 -8.78
C ILE A 281 1.68 -0.15 -8.71
N ARG A 282 1.72 0.67 -9.76
CA ARG A 282 0.99 1.94 -9.84
C ARG A 282 -0.52 1.75 -9.64
N ARG A 283 -1.11 0.76 -10.30
CA ARG A 283 -2.54 0.42 -10.18
C ARG A 283 -2.89 -0.01 -8.76
N LEU A 284 -2.11 -0.89 -8.14
CA LEU A 284 -2.31 -1.32 -6.76
C LEU A 284 -2.27 -0.14 -5.77
N VAL A 285 -1.32 0.79 -5.94
CA VAL A 285 -1.21 1.98 -5.09
C VAL A 285 -2.41 2.91 -5.30
N ALA A 286 -2.88 3.09 -6.54
CA ALA A 286 -4.06 3.90 -6.86
C ALA A 286 -5.34 3.28 -6.24
N ASP A 287 -5.54 1.97 -6.39
CA ASP A 287 -6.68 1.24 -5.83
C ASP A 287 -6.67 1.30 -4.29
N ALA A 288 -5.50 1.14 -3.68
CA ALA A 288 -5.34 1.32 -2.24
C ALA A 288 -5.74 2.74 -1.79
N GLN A 289 -5.37 3.78 -2.53
CA GLN A 289 -5.74 5.16 -2.21
C GLN A 289 -7.26 5.41 -2.31
N ASN A 290 -7.97 4.68 -3.14
CA ASN A 290 -9.41 4.81 -3.33
C ASN A 290 -10.25 3.94 -2.38
N SER A 291 -9.65 2.93 -1.73
CA SER A 291 -10.37 2.05 -0.82
C SER A 291 -10.79 2.75 0.47
N SER A 292 -11.96 2.40 1.04
CA SER A 292 -12.46 2.99 2.29
C SER A 292 -11.81 2.34 3.52
N SER A 293 -11.38 3.14 4.50
CA SER A 293 -10.80 2.66 5.77
C SER A 293 -11.80 2.72 6.94
N ARG A 294 -11.58 1.93 8.00
CA ARG A 294 -12.36 2.05 9.24
C ARG A 294 -12.12 3.40 9.92
N ALA A 295 -10.89 3.91 9.82
CA ALA A 295 -10.52 5.21 10.37
C ALA A 295 -11.28 6.34 9.66
N GLN A 296 -11.45 6.26 8.33
CA GLN A 296 -12.24 7.24 7.57
C GLN A 296 -13.69 7.28 8.05
N ARG A 297 -14.34 6.12 8.18
CA ARG A 297 -15.72 6.05 8.70
C ARG A 297 -15.85 6.62 10.12
N LEU A 298 -14.80 6.51 10.95
CA LEU A 298 -14.78 7.13 12.28
C LEU A 298 -14.69 8.66 12.19
N ALA A 299 -13.88 9.19 11.27
CA ALA A 299 -13.79 10.63 11.03
C ALA A 299 -15.12 11.21 10.53
N ASP A 300 -15.79 10.54 9.60
CA ASP A 300 -17.07 10.97 9.06
C ASP A 300 -18.15 11.03 10.17
N ARG A 301 -18.19 10.03 11.05
CA ARG A 301 -19.06 10.05 12.23
C ARG A 301 -18.71 11.18 13.21
N ALA A 302 -17.41 11.42 13.43
CA ALA A 302 -16.96 12.50 14.29
C ALA A 302 -17.32 13.87 13.69
N ALA A 303 -17.23 14.05 12.37
CA ALA A 303 -17.64 15.27 11.67
C ALA A 303 -19.15 15.53 11.83
N ALA A 304 -19.97 14.49 11.65
CA ALA A 304 -21.43 14.59 11.85
C ALA A 304 -21.78 14.94 13.30
N LEU A 305 -21.10 14.34 14.29
CA LEU A 305 -21.29 14.67 15.70
C LEU A 305 -20.90 16.13 16.01
N LEU A 306 -19.78 16.60 15.47
CA LEU A 306 -19.33 17.99 15.64
C LEU A 306 -20.30 18.98 14.98
N PHE A 307 -20.92 18.62 13.84
CA PHE A 307 -21.96 19.44 13.23
C PHE A 307 -23.14 19.66 14.20
N TRP A 308 -23.70 18.60 14.76
CA TRP A 308 -24.81 18.70 15.70
C TRP A 308 -24.42 19.39 17.00
N PHE A 309 -23.19 19.17 17.49
CA PHE A 309 -22.64 19.88 18.64
C PHE A 309 -22.52 21.39 18.37
N ALA A 310 -22.04 21.76 17.17
CA ALA A 310 -21.94 23.16 16.76
C ALA A 310 -23.31 23.82 16.69
N LEU A 311 -24.27 23.20 16.03
CA LEU A 311 -25.62 23.71 15.87
C LEU A 311 -26.35 23.85 17.23
N GLY A 312 -26.23 22.81 18.07
CA GLY A 312 -26.78 22.87 19.45
C GLY A 312 -26.15 23.95 20.30
N SER A 313 -24.81 24.10 20.24
CA SER A 313 -24.09 25.16 20.96
C SER A 313 -24.45 26.55 20.45
N ALA A 314 -24.63 26.72 19.14
CA ALA A 314 -25.08 27.96 18.55
C ALA A 314 -26.50 28.33 18.99
N LEU A 315 -27.41 27.34 19.04
CA LEU A 315 -28.78 27.55 19.54
C LEU A 315 -28.78 27.91 21.03
N VAL A 316 -28.00 27.24 21.87
CA VAL A 316 -27.86 27.55 23.29
C VAL A 316 -27.29 28.95 23.45
N ALA A 317 -26.24 29.32 22.69
CA ALA A 317 -25.69 30.67 22.71
C ALA A 317 -26.73 31.72 22.29
N LEU A 318 -27.49 31.46 21.22
CA LEU A 318 -28.58 32.33 20.78
C LEU A 318 -29.58 32.63 21.92
N VAL A 319 -30.13 31.56 22.50
CA VAL A 319 -31.12 31.70 23.57
C VAL A 319 -30.54 32.41 24.78
N ALA A 320 -29.34 32.03 25.24
CA ALA A 320 -28.70 32.64 26.41
C ALA A 320 -28.46 34.15 26.21
N TRP A 321 -27.93 34.54 25.04
CA TRP A 321 -27.65 35.96 24.76
C TRP A 321 -28.89 36.80 24.46
N LEU A 322 -29.98 36.19 23.97
CA LEU A 322 -31.28 36.87 23.88
C LEU A 322 -31.91 37.12 25.26
N LEU A 323 -31.60 36.28 26.25
CA LEU A 323 -32.14 36.43 27.62
C LEU A 323 -31.29 37.35 28.50
N VAL A 324 -29.96 37.35 28.33
CA VAL A 324 -29.03 38.04 29.25
C VAL A 324 -28.31 39.21 28.59
N GLY A 325 -28.20 39.23 27.27
CA GLY A 325 -27.45 40.21 26.48
C GLY A 325 -28.35 41.07 25.57
N THR A 326 -27.83 41.34 24.38
CA THR A 326 -28.55 42.06 23.32
C THR A 326 -28.72 41.14 22.10
N PRO A 327 -29.73 41.36 21.23
CA PRO A 327 -29.90 40.62 19.99
C PRO A 327 -28.64 40.60 19.12
N ASP A 328 -27.92 41.71 19.11
CA ASP A 328 -26.69 41.90 18.35
C ASP A 328 -25.58 40.95 18.83
N GLN A 329 -25.37 40.88 20.15
CA GLN A 329 -24.42 39.91 20.74
C GLN A 329 -24.85 38.48 20.50
N ALA A 330 -26.13 38.17 20.50
CA ALA A 330 -26.64 36.84 20.20
C ALA A 330 -26.26 36.37 18.78
N VAL A 331 -26.49 37.23 17.77
CA VAL A 331 -26.11 36.93 16.37
C VAL A 331 -24.60 36.78 16.23
N LEU A 332 -23.82 37.68 16.81
CA LEU A 332 -22.35 37.61 16.76
C LEU A 332 -21.83 36.32 17.39
N ARG A 333 -22.37 35.90 18.54
CA ARG A 333 -21.95 34.66 19.22
C ARG A 333 -22.33 33.41 18.39
N VAL A 334 -23.53 33.39 17.79
CA VAL A 334 -23.94 32.30 16.89
C VAL A 334 -22.97 32.15 15.75
N ILE A 335 -22.63 33.24 15.05
CA ILE A 335 -21.68 33.19 13.93
C ILE A 335 -20.31 32.72 14.43
N THR A 336 -19.80 33.25 15.54
CA THR A 336 -18.50 32.85 16.10
C THR A 336 -18.46 31.37 16.46
N VAL A 337 -19.55 30.84 17.06
CA VAL A 337 -19.66 29.38 17.35
C VAL A 337 -19.66 28.57 16.09
N LEU A 338 -20.44 28.93 15.06
CA LEU A 338 -20.51 28.19 13.81
C LEU A 338 -19.16 28.18 13.07
N VAL A 339 -18.45 29.31 13.07
CA VAL A 339 -17.12 29.42 12.46
C VAL A 339 -16.10 28.53 13.15
N ILE A 340 -15.99 28.64 14.48
CA ILE A 340 -14.95 27.93 15.23
C ILE A 340 -15.22 26.44 15.37
N ALA A 341 -16.49 26.05 15.38
CA ALA A 341 -16.89 24.65 15.45
C ALA A 341 -16.69 23.90 14.14
N CYS A 342 -16.33 24.59 13.04
CA CYS A 342 -16.06 23.96 11.76
C CYS A 342 -14.88 22.96 11.86
N PRO A 343 -15.11 21.66 11.61
CA PRO A 343 -14.08 20.64 11.77
C PRO A 343 -13.12 20.56 10.56
N HIS A 344 -12.64 21.72 10.07
CA HIS A 344 -11.82 21.79 8.85
C HIS A 344 -10.58 20.87 8.88
N ALA A 345 -9.85 20.84 10.00
CA ALA A 345 -8.71 19.98 10.18
C ALA A 345 -9.05 18.47 10.16
N LEU A 346 -10.31 18.11 10.45
CA LEU A 346 -10.76 16.72 10.49
C LEU A 346 -10.81 16.09 9.09
N GLY A 347 -11.24 16.86 8.07
CA GLY A 347 -11.25 16.42 6.67
C GLY A 347 -9.87 16.00 6.16
N LEU A 348 -8.80 16.61 6.70
CA LEU A 348 -7.40 16.30 6.34
C LEU A 348 -6.77 15.23 7.26
N ALA A 349 -7.29 15.03 8.46
CA ALA A 349 -6.64 14.29 9.54
C ALA A 349 -6.31 12.84 9.19
N ILE A 350 -7.18 12.16 8.44
CA ILE A 350 -7.02 10.76 8.06
C ILE A 350 -6.55 10.62 6.60
N PRO A 351 -7.15 11.26 5.59
CA PRO A 351 -6.73 11.10 4.20
C PRO A 351 -5.24 11.40 3.98
N LEU A 352 -4.72 12.46 4.59
CA LEU A 352 -3.30 12.81 4.45
C LEU A 352 -2.37 11.75 5.08
N VAL A 353 -2.72 11.22 6.25
CA VAL A 353 -1.94 10.15 6.89
C VAL A 353 -1.95 8.89 6.03
N VAL A 354 -3.11 8.52 5.49
CA VAL A 354 -3.25 7.35 4.60
C VAL A 354 -2.40 7.53 3.36
N ALA A 355 -2.53 8.68 2.68
CA ALA A 355 -1.80 8.96 1.47
C ALA A 355 -0.27 8.93 1.69
N LEU A 356 0.22 9.55 2.79
CA LEU A 356 1.64 9.51 3.17
C LEU A 356 2.12 8.11 3.58
N SER A 357 1.27 7.33 4.24
CA SER A 357 1.59 5.95 4.61
C SER A 357 1.73 5.06 3.37
N THR A 358 0.82 5.20 2.41
CA THR A 358 0.88 4.43 1.14
C THR A 358 2.09 4.84 0.31
N GLU A 359 2.40 6.16 0.22
CA GLU A 359 3.62 6.66 -0.43
C GLU A 359 4.87 6.05 0.22
N ARG A 360 4.94 6.08 1.56
CA ARG A 360 6.11 5.60 2.28
C ARG A 360 6.26 4.08 2.20
N ALA A 361 5.13 3.35 2.23
CA ALA A 361 5.09 1.91 2.03
C ALA A 361 5.68 1.51 0.67
N ALA A 362 5.18 2.11 -0.42
CA ALA A 362 5.62 1.81 -1.77
C ALA A 362 7.13 2.05 -1.94
N ARG A 363 7.65 3.16 -1.41
CA ARG A 363 9.10 3.45 -1.41
C ARG A 363 9.94 2.48 -0.57
N GLY A 364 9.34 1.79 0.38
CA GLY A 364 9.97 0.77 1.21
C GLY A 364 9.72 -0.65 0.70
N GLY A 365 9.29 -0.84 -0.55
CA GLY A 365 9.00 -2.15 -1.12
C GLY A 365 7.77 -2.85 -0.53
N VAL A 366 6.89 -2.09 0.17
CA VAL A 366 5.65 -2.61 0.75
C VAL A 366 4.47 -2.09 -0.06
N LEU A 367 3.83 -2.95 -0.84
CA LEU A 367 2.68 -2.60 -1.65
C LEU A 367 1.38 -2.92 -0.89
N ILE A 368 0.55 -1.91 -0.67
CA ILE A 368 -0.71 -2.04 0.05
C ILE A 368 -1.84 -2.14 -0.97
N LYS A 369 -2.45 -3.32 -1.08
CA LYS A 369 -3.65 -3.54 -1.89
C LYS A 369 -4.93 -3.23 -1.11
N ASP A 370 -4.98 -3.62 0.17
CA ASP A 370 -6.12 -3.38 1.05
C ASP A 370 -5.71 -2.56 2.28
N ARG A 371 -6.33 -1.39 2.44
CA ARG A 371 -6.13 -0.54 3.62
C ARG A 371 -6.56 -1.20 4.92
N LEU A 372 -7.59 -2.05 4.88
CA LEU A 372 -8.05 -2.75 6.08
C LEU A 372 -7.00 -3.75 6.55
N ALA A 373 -6.26 -4.37 5.62
CA ALA A 373 -5.13 -5.24 5.94
C ALA A 373 -4.00 -4.44 6.65
N LEU A 374 -3.61 -3.27 6.10
CA LEU A 374 -2.63 -2.42 6.78
C LEU A 374 -3.12 -1.98 8.16
N GLU A 375 -4.37 -1.51 8.30
CA GLU A 375 -4.93 -1.15 9.60
C GLU A 375 -5.02 -2.34 10.56
N GLY A 376 -5.27 -3.55 10.04
CA GLY A 376 -5.33 -4.82 10.78
C GLY A 376 -4.00 -5.18 11.41
N MET A 377 -2.90 -4.96 10.68
CA MET A 377 -1.55 -5.42 11.04
C MET A 377 -1.10 -4.96 12.43
N ARG A 378 -1.50 -3.78 12.90
CA ARG A 378 -1.18 -3.30 14.27
C ARG A 378 -1.80 -4.13 15.40
N ARG A 379 -2.80 -4.97 15.09
CA ARG A 379 -3.54 -5.82 16.04
C ARG A 379 -3.16 -7.29 15.94
N VAL A 380 -2.32 -7.63 14.98
CA VAL A 380 -1.80 -8.98 14.80
C VAL A 380 -1.02 -9.36 16.04
N ASP A 381 -1.33 -10.51 16.60
CA ASP A 381 -0.68 -11.14 17.75
C ASP A 381 -0.06 -12.50 17.40
N ALA A 382 -0.34 -13.03 16.20
CA ALA A 382 0.29 -14.23 15.67
C ALA A 382 0.65 -14.04 14.19
N VAL A 383 1.89 -14.33 13.82
CA VAL A 383 2.34 -14.38 12.42
C VAL A 383 2.58 -15.82 12.04
N LEU A 384 1.86 -16.29 11.04
CA LEU A 384 1.96 -17.63 10.47
C LEU A 384 2.79 -17.55 9.18
N PHE A 385 3.99 -18.10 9.20
CA PHE A 385 4.86 -18.17 8.03
C PHE A 385 4.71 -19.51 7.31
N ASP A 386 4.61 -19.47 5.99
CA ASP A 386 4.99 -20.66 5.21
C ASP A 386 6.49 -20.90 5.34
N LYS A 387 6.92 -22.17 5.26
CA LYS A 387 8.34 -22.49 5.34
C LYS A 387 9.05 -22.16 4.02
N THR A 388 8.60 -22.81 2.93
CA THR A 388 9.31 -22.85 1.66
C THR A 388 9.16 -21.53 0.89
N GLY A 389 10.28 -20.97 0.41
CA GLY A 389 10.26 -19.69 -0.30
C GLY A 389 10.03 -18.46 0.60
N THR A 390 9.72 -18.65 1.88
CA THR A 390 9.44 -17.58 2.86
C THR A 390 10.51 -17.53 3.96
N LEU A 391 10.56 -18.52 4.85
CA LEU A 391 11.61 -18.64 5.88
C LEU A 391 12.88 -19.28 5.31
N THR A 392 12.74 -20.01 4.20
CA THR A 392 13.84 -20.63 3.46
C THR A 392 13.96 -20.00 2.08
N ALA A 393 15.05 -20.24 1.39
CA ALA A 393 15.29 -19.70 0.05
C ALA A 393 14.32 -20.25 -1.01
N GLY A 394 13.74 -21.44 -0.76
CA GLY A 394 12.88 -22.13 -1.71
C GLY A 394 13.66 -22.85 -2.81
N GLU A 395 14.97 -22.81 -2.74
CA GLU A 395 15.87 -23.47 -3.67
C GLU A 395 16.73 -24.49 -2.91
N PRO A 396 16.84 -25.75 -3.39
CA PRO A 396 17.71 -26.71 -2.78
C PRO A 396 19.18 -26.30 -2.95
N ALA A 397 19.99 -26.53 -1.91
CA ALA A 397 21.43 -26.33 -1.95
C ALA A 397 22.14 -27.57 -1.41
N VAL A 398 23.37 -27.84 -1.90
CA VAL A 398 24.21 -28.91 -1.37
C VAL A 398 24.76 -28.47 -0.01
N THR A 399 24.27 -29.10 1.06
CA THR A 399 24.61 -28.76 2.44
C THR A 399 25.62 -29.74 3.06
N GLY A 400 25.97 -30.82 2.35
CA GLY A 400 26.96 -31.78 2.79
C GLY A 400 27.36 -32.75 1.67
N VAL A 401 28.59 -33.24 1.75
CA VAL A 401 29.12 -34.28 0.86
C VAL A 401 29.75 -35.35 1.74
N GLU A 402 29.29 -36.59 1.62
CA GLU A 402 29.86 -37.75 2.31
C GLU A 402 30.54 -38.65 1.28
N PRO A 403 31.87 -38.66 1.25
CA PRO A 403 32.60 -39.48 0.31
C PRO A 403 32.63 -40.95 0.76
N ALA A 404 32.63 -41.90 -0.17
CA ALA A 404 32.96 -43.29 0.11
C ALA A 404 34.44 -43.44 0.48
N PRO A 405 34.84 -44.51 1.19
CA PRO A 405 36.24 -44.75 1.52
C PRO A 405 37.13 -44.72 0.31
N GLY A 406 38.13 -43.85 0.27
CA GLY A 406 39.08 -43.70 -0.84
C GLY A 406 38.77 -42.57 -1.83
N HIS A 407 37.64 -41.86 -1.66
CA HIS A 407 37.27 -40.69 -2.45
C HIS A 407 37.41 -39.38 -1.62
N ASP A 408 37.61 -38.29 -2.34
CA ASP A 408 37.66 -36.95 -1.77
C ASP A 408 36.29 -36.23 -1.93
N PRO A 409 35.80 -35.48 -0.94
CA PRO A 409 34.51 -34.80 -1.03
C PRO A 409 34.41 -33.83 -2.21
N ASP A 410 35.49 -33.14 -2.55
CA ASP A 410 35.50 -32.17 -3.63
C ASP A 410 35.55 -32.87 -4.99
N GLU A 411 36.22 -34.04 -5.07
CA GLU A 411 36.20 -34.91 -6.25
C GLU A 411 34.78 -35.45 -6.52
N VAL A 412 34.11 -35.96 -5.48
CA VAL A 412 32.71 -36.44 -5.59
C VAL A 412 31.78 -35.34 -6.07
N LEU A 413 31.91 -34.11 -5.54
CA LEU A 413 31.10 -32.98 -5.95
C LEU A 413 31.41 -32.56 -7.40
N ALA A 414 32.68 -32.50 -7.78
CA ALA A 414 33.08 -32.15 -9.15
C ALA A 414 32.58 -33.17 -10.20
N LEU A 415 32.64 -34.47 -9.89
CA LEU A 415 32.10 -35.54 -10.77
C LEU A 415 30.57 -35.45 -10.87
N ALA A 416 29.88 -35.19 -9.76
CA ALA A 416 28.44 -35.00 -9.75
C ALA A 416 28.03 -33.74 -10.57
N ALA A 417 28.75 -32.63 -10.41
CA ALA A 417 28.52 -31.42 -11.17
C ALA A 417 28.77 -31.59 -12.66
N ALA A 418 29.80 -32.35 -13.03
CA ALA A 418 30.07 -32.71 -14.43
C ALA A 418 28.91 -33.53 -15.04
N ALA A 419 28.41 -34.54 -14.31
CA ALA A 419 27.31 -35.38 -14.77
C ALA A 419 25.96 -34.64 -14.87
N GLU A 420 25.75 -33.61 -14.07
CA GLU A 420 24.51 -32.78 -14.00
C GLU A 420 24.59 -31.51 -14.85
N ALA A 421 25.71 -31.21 -15.49
CA ALA A 421 25.96 -29.95 -16.21
C ALA A 421 24.92 -29.65 -17.31
N ASP A 422 24.42 -30.70 -17.98
CA ASP A 422 23.42 -30.60 -19.04
C ASP A 422 21.97 -30.79 -18.54
N SER A 423 21.77 -30.87 -17.21
CA SER A 423 20.44 -31.06 -16.59
C SER A 423 19.83 -29.76 -16.18
N GLU A 424 18.58 -29.51 -16.58
CA GLU A 424 17.80 -28.32 -16.13
C GLU A 424 17.09 -28.51 -14.78
N HIS A 425 17.27 -29.67 -14.15
CA HIS A 425 16.61 -29.98 -12.90
C HIS A 425 17.10 -29.06 -11.76
N PRO A 426 16.23 -28.56 -10.83
CA PRO A 426 16.66 -27.70 -9.71
C PRO A 426 17.79 -28.31 -8.86
N LEU A 427 17.78 -29.61 -8.63
CA LEU A 427 18.84 -30.31 -7.89
C LEU A 427 20.19 -30.30 -8.64
N ALA A 428 20.15 -30.40 -9.97
CA ALA A 428 21.34 -30.31 -10.82
C ALA A 428 21.98 -28.92 -10.72
N ARG A 429 21.16 -27.87 -10.85
CA ARG A 429 21.65 -26.49 -10.68
C ARG A 429 22.28 -26.25 -9.31
N ALA A 430 21.69 -26.82 -8.25
CA ALA A 430 22.26 -26.77 -6.92
C ALA A 430 23.64 -27.45 -6.81
N ILE A 431 23.82 -28.58 -7.46
CA ILE A 431 25.09 -29.34 -7.47
C ILE A 431 26.17 -28.57 -8.26
N VAL A 432 25.81 -28.05 -9.45
CA VAL A 432 26.73 -27.27 -10.28
C VAL A 432 27.11 -25.95 -9.56
N ALA A 433 26.16 -25.25 -8.95
CA ALA A 433 26.42 -24.03 -8.18
C ALA A 433 27.37 -24.33 -6.99
N ALA A 434 27.12 -25.41 -6.23
CA ALA A 434 27.96 -25.77 -5.10
C ALA A 434 29.42 -26.12 -5.51
N ALA A 435 29.63 -26.71 -6.67
CA ALA A 435 30.98 -26.92 -7.22
C ALA A 435 31.65 -25.58 -7.58
N ALA A 436 30.93 -24.70 -8.25
CA ALA A 436 31.41 -23.36 -8.60
C ALA A 436 31.77 -22.51 -7.35
N ASP A 437 30.93 -22.51 -6.30
CA ASP A 437 31.17 -21.79 -5.05
C ASP A 437 32.43 -22.28 -4.30
N ARG A 438 32.79 -23.56 -4.47
CA ARG A 438 34.06 -24.11 -3.96
C ARG A 438 35.24 -23.90 -4.88
N GLY A 439 35.05 -23.25 -6.05
CA GLY A 439 36.09 -23.01 -7.02
C GLY A 439 36.56 -24.28 -7.71
N LEU A 440 35.72 -25.32 -7.77
CA LEU A 440 36.03 -26.56 -8.47
C LEU A 440 35.80 -26.38 -9.98
N GLU A 441 36.65 -26.98 -10.79
CA GLU A 441 36.50 -27.06 -12.26
C GLU A 441 36.00 -28.46 -12.62
N PRO A 442 34.67 -28.66 -12.81
CA PRO A 442 34.15 -29.98 -13.20
C PRO A 442 34.76 -30.45 -14.51
N PRO A 443 35.20 -31.73 -14.61
CA PRO A 443 35.70 -32.27 -15.86
C PRO A 443 34.65 -32.25 -16.98
N ALA A 444 35.08 -32.24 -18.23
CA ALA A 444 34.15 -32.31 -19.35
C ALA A 444 33.39 -33.64 -19.36
N ALA A 445 32.07 -33.54 -19.48
CA ALA A 445 31.19 -34.71 -19.58
C ALA A 445 30.66 -34.88 -21.01
N SER A 446 30.27 -36.11 -21.35
CA SER A 446 29.64 -36.45 -22.61
C SER A 446 28.61 -37.57 -22.41
N GLY A 447 27.72 -37.76 -23.39
CA GLY A 447 26.75 -38.86 -23.35
C GLY A 447 25.71 -38.73 -22.25
N PHE A 448 25.32 -37.46 -21.87
CA PHE A 448 24.28 -37.18 -20.87
C PHE A 448 22.99 -37.92 -21.19
N ALA A 449 22.41 -38.56 -20.20
CA ALA A 449 21.09 -39.15 -20.27
C ALA A 449 20.39 -39.05 -18.93
N SER A 450 19.15 -38.55 -18.94
CA SER A 450 18.26 -38.48 -17.78
C SER A 450 17.23 -39.61 -17.84
N GLU A 451 17.03 -40.27 -16.71
CA GLU A 451 16.00 -41.32 -16.55
C GLU A 451 15.04 -40.92 -15.41
N PRO A 452 13.73 -40.73 -15.72
CA PRO A 452 12.77 -40.33 -14.71
C PRO A 452 12.76 -41.25 -13.49
N ALA A 453 12.72 -40.65 -12.31
CA ALA A 453 12.72 -41.31 -11.00
C ALA A 453 13.98 -42.10 -10.63
N ILE A 454 14.99 -42.14 -11.48
CA ILE A 454 16.26 -42.83 -11.21
C ILE A 454 17.38 -41.82 -11.02
N GLY A 455 17.58 -40.93 -11.99
CA GLY A 455 18.63 -39.91 -11.94
C GLY A 455 19.21 -39.62 -13.31
N VAL A 456 20.45 -39.14 -13.33
CA VAL A 456 21.20 -38.83 -14.55
C VAL A 456 22.45 -39.72 -14.66
N ARG A 457 22.95 -39.85 -15.87
CA ARG A 457 24.23 -40.48 -16.15
C ARG A 457 24.97 -39.72 -17.24
N ALA A 458 26.29 -39.72 -17.15
CA ALA A 458 27.17 -39.15 -18.15
C ALA A 458 28.51 -39.89 -18.13
N THR A 459 29.31 -39.74 -19.18
CA THR A 459 30.70 -40.16 -19.19
C THR A 459 31.57 -38.96 -18.89
N VAL A 460 32.33 -39.02 -17.79
CA VAL A 460 33.23 -37.98 -17.33
C VAL A 460 34.67 -38.48 -17.43
N GLY A 461 35.42 -37.95 -18.36
CA GLY A 461 36.70 -38.56 -18.74
C GLY A 461 36.51 -39.99 -19.28
N ASP A 462 37.13 -40.99 -18.61
CA ASP A 462 36.99 -42.42 -18.96
C ASP A 462 36.00 -43.15 -18.03
N HIS A 463 35.34 -42.46 -17.11
CA HIS A 463 34.45 -43.02 -16.09
C HIS A 463 32.98 -42.84 -16.42
N ALA A 464 32.17 -43.86 -16.17
CA ALA A 464 30.70 -43.74 -16.18
C ALA A 464 30.23 -43.20 -14.85
N VAL A 465 29.72 -41.95 -14.82
CA VAL A 465 29.22 -41.31 -13.63
C VAL A 465 27.68 -41.26 -13.66
N ALA A 466 27.06 -41.63 -12.55
CA ALA A 466 25.60 -41.50 -12.36
C ALA A 466 25.27 -40.83 -11.05
N VAL A 467 24.24 -39.95 -11.08
CA VAL A 467 23.75 -39.24 -9.89
C VAL A 467 22.26 -39.48 -9.76
N GLY A 468 21.82 -39.92 -8.56
CA GLY A 468 20.40 -40.18 -8.36
C GLY A 468 20.01 -40.57 -6.93
N GLY A 469 18.72 -40.74 -6.72
CA GLY A 469 18.16 -41.14 -5.44
C GLY A 469 18.25 -42.64 -5.14
N PRO A 470 17.48 -43.14 -4.14
CA PRO A 470 17.49 -44.54 -3.73
C PRO A 470 17.22 -45.53 -4.87
N ASN A 471 16.37 -45.17 -5.82
CA ASN A 471 16.07 -46.03 -6.98
C ASN A 471 17.30 -46.30 -7.87
N LEU A 472 18.28 -45.38 -7.87
CA LEU A 472 19.53 -45.59 -8.57
C LEU A 472 20.32 -46.73 -7.91
N LEU A 473 20.38 -46.78 -6.58
CA LEU A 473 21.04 -47.85 -5.82
C LEU A 473 20.33 -49.19 -6.02
N GLU A 474 18.99 -49.22 -5.94
CA GLU A 474 18.21 -50.45 -6.18
C GLU A 474 18.49 -51.03 -7.56
N ARG A 475 18.58 -50.21 -8.61
CA ARG A 475 18.87 -50.62 -9.97
C ARG A 475 20.23 -51.31 -10.08
N HIS A 476 21.22 -50.85 -9.34
CA HIS A 476 22.58 -51.38 -9.35
C HIS A 476 22.79 -52.46 -8.28
N GLY A 477 21.75 -52.77 -7.45
CA GLY A 477 21.86 -53.78 -6.39
C GLY A 477 22.82 -53.37 -5.26
N LEU A 478 22.97 -52.04 -5.06
CA LEU A 478 23.88 -51.47 -4.08
C LEU A 478 23.15 -51.10 -2.80
N SER A 479 23.84 -51.20 -1.68
CA SER A 479 23.38 -50.72 -0.39
C SER A 479 23.92 -49.31 -0.13
N GLU A 480 23.16 -48.49 0.53
CA GLU A 480 23.51 -47.12 0.87
C GLU A 480 24.79 -47.04 1.73
N LEU A 481 25.52 -45.92 1.64
CA LEU A 481 26.64 -45.64 2.53
C LEU A 481 26.16 -45.56 4.00
N PRO A 482 26.92 -46.14 4.95
CA PRO A 482 26.59 -46.03 6.37
C PRO A 482 26.69 -44.57 6.85
N GLY A 483 25.84 -44.18 7.79
CA GLY A 483 25.90 -42.84 8.41
C GLY A 483 25.01 -41.76 7.77
N LEU A 484 24.22 -42.07 6.74
CA LEU A 484 23.33 -41.11 6.07
C LEU A 484 21.95 -40.99 6.74
N GLU A 485 21.62 -41.87 7.70
CA GLU A 485 20.36 -41.85 8.42
C GLU A 485 20.04 -40.48 9.11
N PRO A 486 21.01 -39.79 9.74
CA PRO A 486 20.77 -38.45 10.27
C PRO A 486 20.35 -37.43 9.23
N TRP A 487 20.83 -37.52 7.99
CA TRP A 487 20.44 -36.62 6.90
C TRP A 487 19.00 -36.83 6.48
N ARG A 488 18.56 -38.08 6.40
CA ARG A 488 17.16 -38.42 6.11
C ARG A 488 16.21 -38.04 7.24
N ALA A 489 16.64 -38.33 8.47
CA ALA A 489 15.87 -37.92 9.65
C ALA A 489 15.68 -36.39 9.74
N ALA A 490 16.67 -35.63 9.26
CA ALA A 490 16.59 -34.19 9.10
C ALA A 490 15.83 -33.75 7.82
N GLY A 491 15.31 -34.72 7.01
CA GLY A 491 14.52 -34.45 5.81
C GLY A 491 15.29 -33.94 4.61
N ALA A 492 16.58 -34.14 4.59
CA ALA A 492 17.38 -33.79 3.43
C ALA A 492 17.12 -34.76 2.26
N ILE A 493 17.23 -34.24 1.06
CA ILE A 493 17.30 -35.05 -0.16
C ILE A 493 18.72 -35.64 -0.21
N VAL A 494 18.82 -36.96 -0.27
CA VAL A 494 20.09 -37.65 -0.38
C VAL A 494 20.22 -38.18 -1.81
N LEU A 495 21.20 -37.65 -2.55
CA LEU A 495 21.58 -38.17 -3.88
C LEU A 495 22.90 -38.94 -3.76
N HIS A 496 22.98 -40.07 -4.44
CA HIS A 496 24.15 -40.90 -4.50
C HIS A 496 24.91 -40.66 -5.81
N VAL A 497 26.22 -40.60 -5.70
CA VAL A 497 27.13 -40.46 -6.84
C VAL A 497 27.82 -41.80 -7.06
N LEU A 498 27.61 -42.40 -8.23
CA LEU A 498 28.23 -43.64 -8.65
C LEU A 498 29.31 -43.36 -9.70
N VAL A 499 30.44 -44.03 -9.59
CA VAL A 499 31.51 -44.05 -10.59
C VAL A 499 31.78 -45.50 -10.97
N ASP A 500 31.66 -45.82 -12.24
CA ASP A 500 31.85 -47.19 -12.78
C ASP A 500 31.02 -48.25 -12.01
N HIS A 501 29.77 -47.90 -11.67
CA HIS A 501 28.80 -48.70 -10.92
C HIS A 501 29.12 -48.94 -9.43
N GLU A 502 30.12 -48.27 -8.85
CA GLU A 502 30.42 -48.28 -7.42
C GLU A 502 30.04 -46.92 -6.79
N ILE A 503 29.68 -46.91 -5.49
CA ILE A 503 29.33 -45.68 -4.82
C ILE A 503 30.61 -44.89 -4.51
N ALA A 504 30.75 -43.72 -5.12
CA ALA A 504 31.82 -42.76 -4.82
C ALA A 504 31.47 -41.84 -3.66
N GLY A 505 30.18 -41.56 -3.43
CA GLY A 505 29.73 -40.71 -2.32
C GLY A 505 28.23 -40.43 -2.35
N ALA A 506 27.82 -39.57 -1.42
CA ALA A 506 26.46 -39.05 -1.32
C ALA A 506 26.45 -37.53 -1.11
N LEU A 507 25.47 -36.88 -1.70
CA LEU A 507 25.22 -35.43 -1.56
C LEU A 507 23.98 -35.21 -0.70
N ARG A 508 24.08 -34.32 0.28
CA ARG A 508 22.98 -33.83 1.08
C ARG A 508 22.46 -32.52 0.47
N LEU A 509 21.22 -32.53 0.01
CA LEU A 509 20.57 -31.32 -0.45
C LEU A 509 19.41 -30.99 0.49
N ALA A 510 19.30 -29.71 0.86
CA ALA A 510 18.22 -29.21 1.67
C ALA A 510 17.91 -27.77 1.27
N ASP A 511 16.67 -27.36 1.51
CA ASP A 511 16.29 -25.96 1.39
C ASP A 511 16.94 -25.16 2.51
N THR A 512 17.67 -24.12 2.15
CA THR A 512 18.46 -23.33 3.11
C THR A 512 17.62 -22.30 3.83
N ILE A 513 17.75 -22.22 5.14
CA ILE A 513 17.14 -21.18 5.96
C ILE A 513 17.76 -19.84 5.57
N ARG A 514 16.92 -18.82 5.35
CA ARG A 514 17.40 -17.47 5.09
C ARG A 514 18.12 -16.91 6.30
N PRO A 515 19.26 -16.24 6.15
CA PRO A 515 19.99 -15.64 7.27
C PRO A 515 19.12 -14.65 8.08
N GLU A 516 18.19 -13.98 7.39
CA GLU A 516 17.29 -12.97 7.95
C GLU A 516 16.15 -13.56 8.79
N SER A 517 15.84 -14.86 8.65
CA SER A 517 14.68 -15.50 9.26
C SER A 517 14.80 -15.54 10.79
N ARG A 518 15.97 -15.86 11.32
CA ARG A 518 16.19 -15.89 12.77
C ARG A 518 15.99 -14.50 13.39
N GLU A 519 16.58 -13.47 12.79
CA GLU A 519 16.47 -12.09 13.22
C GLU A 519 15.01 -11.61 13.18
N THR A 520 14.24 -12.03 12.16
CA THR A 520 12.81 -11.75 12.03
C THR A 520 12.01 -12.35 13.19
N VAL A 521 12.24 -13.62 13.51
CA VAL A 521 11.57 -14.33 14.62
C VAL A 521 11.86 -13.64 15.94
N ASP A 522 13.13 -13.36 16.23
CA ASP A 522 13.55 -12.69 17.47
C ASP A 522 12.91 -11.30 17.60
N ALA A 523 12.81 -10.52 16.51
CA ALA A 523 12.19 -9.20 16.51
C ALA A 523 10.66 -9.26 16.68
N LEU A 524 9.99 -10.28 16.12
CA LEU A 524 8.56 -10.51 16.33
C LEU A 524 8.28 -10.88 17.80
N HIS A 525 9.10 -11.71 18.42
CA HIS A 525 9.01 -12.04 19.85
C HIS A 525 9.21 -10.79 20.72
N ALA A 526 10.18 -9.94 20.41
CA ALA A 526 10.38 -8.68 21.10
C ALA A 526 9.18 -7.72 20.94
N ALA A 527 8.46 -7.82 19.81
CA ALA A 527 7.21 -7.09 19.59
C ALA A 527 5.99 -7.68 20.33
N GLY A 528 6.15 -8.83 21.02
CA GLY A 528 5.08 -9.57 21.71
C GLY A 528 4.16 -10.34 20.75
N ILE A 529 4.68 -10.78 19.61
CA ILE A 529 3.93 -11.48 18.56
C ILE A 529 4.38 -12.93 18.52
N GLN A 530 3.43 -13.86 18.56
CA GLN A 530 3.68 -15.28 18.43
C GLN A 530 4.08 -15.62 16.98
N VAL A 531 5.11 -16.45 16.82
CA VAL A 531 5.56 -16.92 15.52
C VAL A 531 5.17 -18.37 15.31
N VAL A 532 4.46 -18.64 14.23
CA VAL A 532 3.94 -19.96 13.88
C VAL A 532 4.47 -20.31 12.49
N MET A 533 4.82 -21.57 12.27
CA MET A 533 5.22 -22.06 10.95
C MET A 533 4.23 -23.12 10.44
N ILE A 534 3.95 -23.06 9.14
CA ILE A 534 3.14 -24.06 8.43
C ILE A 534 3.96 -24.64 7.29
N THR A 535 3.93 -25.94 7.11
CA THR A 535 4.67 -26.61 6.02
C THR A 535 4.03 -27.94 5.64
N GLY A 536 4.23 -28.35 4.38
CA GLY A 536 3.90 -29.69 3.90
C GLY A 536 4.90 -30.77 4.31
N ASP A 537 6.05 -30.40 4.87
CA ASP A 537 7.11 -31.33 5.22
C ASP A 537 6.74 -32.27 6.37
N ALA A 538 7.52 -33.32 6.51
CA ALA A 538 7.43 -34.25 7.64
C ALA A 538 7.71 -33.55 8.98
N PRO A 539 7.08 -33.98 10.09
CA PRO A 539 7.24 -33.33 11.40
C PRO A 539 8.71 -33.15 11.83
N ALA A 540 9.55 -34.16 11.62
CA ALA A 540 10.95 -34.09 12.03
C ALA A 540 11.74 -32.96 11.35
N VAL A 541 11.45 -32.71 10.06
CA VAL A 541 12.07 -31.60 9.30
C VAL A 541 11.58 -30.26 9.81
N ALA A 542 10.27 -30.14 9.98
CA ALA A 542 9.64 -28.93 10.45
C ALA A 542 10.09 -28.55 11.87
N ASP A 543 10.21 -29.53 12.77
CA ASP A 543 10.68 -29.33 14.15
C ASP A 543 12.17 -28.92 14.19
N ALA A 544 13.01 -29.44 13.29
CA ALA A 544 14.41 -29.03 13.19
C ALA A 544 14.53 -27.55 12.81
N VAL A 545 13.81 -27.10 11.77
CA VAL A 545 13.78 -25.69 11.34
C VAL A 545 13.20 -24.79 12.45
N ALA A 546 12.13 -25.22 13.10
CA ALA A 546 11.51 -24.47 14.18
C ALA A 546 12.43 -24.28 15.38
N THR A 547 13.18 -25.33 15.73
CA THR A 547 14.17 -25.27 16.82
C THR A 547 15.30 -24.30 16.48
N GLU A 548 15.81 -24.34 15.27
CA GLU A 548 16.86 -23.47 14.79
C GLU A 548 16.41 -21.99 14.77
N LEU A 549 15.18 -21.72 14.34
CA LEU A 549 14.63 -20.37 14.26
C LEU A 549 13.98 -19.89 15.57
N GLY A 550 13.73 -20.77 16.55
CA GLY A 550 13.04 -20.42 17.78
C GLY A 550 11.54 -20.18 17.60
N ILE A 551 10.90 -20.89 16.69
CA ILE A 551 9.46 -20.75 16.37
C ILE A 551 8.60 -21.37 17.48
N ASP A 552 7.54 -20.68 17.92
CA ASP A 552 6.69 -21.08 19.04
C ASP A 552 5.83 -22.31 18.74
N ARG A 553 5.39 -22.45 17.49
CA ARG A 553 4.46 -23.51 17.11
C ARG A 553 4.62 -23.90 15.64
N VAL A 554 4.47 -25.20 15.38
CA VAL A 554 4.60 -25.80 14.04
C VAL A 554 3.33 -26.55 13.66
N PHE A 555 2.93 -26.39 12.41
CA PHE A 555 1.96 -27.24 11.73
C PHE A 555 2.65 -27.94 10.57
N ALA A 556 3.03 -29.20 10.77
CA ALA A 556 3.74 -30.02 9.78
C ALA A 556 2.78 -30.94 9.01
N GLY A 557 3.17 -31.37 7.82
CA GLY A 557 2.40 -32.28 6.96
C GLY A 557 1.07 -31.69 6.48
N VAL A 558 0.97 -30.35 6.41
CA VAL A 558 -0.25 -29.67 6.01
C VAL A 558 -0.32 -29.53 4.49
N ARG A 559 -1.31 -30.15 3.88
CA ARG A 559 -1.57 -30.01 2.45
C ARG A 559 -2.06 -28.61 2.11
N PRO A 560 -1.81 -28.10 0.87
CA PRO A 560 -2.22 -26.75 0.47
C PRO A 560 -3.69 -26.42 0.77
N GLU A 561 -4.61 -27.36 0.51
CA GLU A 561 -6.05 -27.17 0.70
C GLU A 561 -6.41 -26.99 2.19
N ARG A 562 -5.58 -27.47 3.10
CA ARG A 562 -5.82 -27.39 4.56
C ARG A 562 -5.12 -26.20 5.22
N LYS A 563 -4.26 -25.45 4.53
CA LYS A 563 -3.59 -24.27 5.09
C LYS A 563 -4.58 -23.22 5.58
N ALA A 564 -5.67 -22.98 4.83
CA ALA A 564 -6.73 -22.06 5.23
C ALA A 564 -7.48 -22.51 6.51
N THR A 565 -7.65 -23.81 6.71
CA THR A 565 -8.24 -24.37 7.94
C THR A 565 -7.33 -24.12 9.14
N THR A 566 -6.02 -24.24 8.98
CA THR A 566 -5.05 -23.96 10.05
C THR A 566 -5.10 -22.50 10.48
N VAL A 567 -5.25 -21.56 9.53
CA VAL A 567 -5.48 -20.13 9.84
C VAL A 567 -6.75 -19.97 10.68
N ALA A 568 -7.86 -20.61 10.26
CA ALA A 568 -9.13 -20.54 10.99
C ALA A 568 -8.99 -21.10 12.42
N GLU A 569 -8.26 -22.20 12.63
CA GLU A 569 -8.03 -22.77 13.95
C GLU A 569 -7.30 -21.78 14.91
N LEU A 570 -6.37 -20.99 14.40
CA LEU A 570 -5.70 -19.94 15.19
C LEU A 570 -6.67 -18.80 15.51
N GLN A 571 -7.48 -18.39 14.54
CA GLN A 571 -8.50 -17.36 14.72
C GLN A 571 -9.59 -17.78 15.73
N ASP A 572 -10.03 -19.03 15.70
CA ASP A 572 -11.02 -19.59 16.63
C ASP A 572 -10.48 -19.64 18.08
N ARG A 573 -9.17 -19.69 18.27
CA ARG A 573 -8.50 -19.54 19.58
C ARG A 573 -8.37 -18.10 20.03
N GLY A 574 -8.85 -17.14 19.23
CA GLY A 574 -8.86 -15.71 19.56
C GLY A 574 -7.70 -14.92 19.01
N HIS A 575 -6.79 -15.54 18.25
CA HIS A 575 -5.66 -14.83 17.63
C HIS A 575 -6.08 -13.96 16.45
N ARG A 576 -5.35 -12.88 16.27
CA ARG A 576 -5.36 -12.06 15.05
C ARG A 576 -4.16 -12.45 14.20
N VAL A 577 -4.44 -13.19 13.14
CA VAL A 577 -3.42 -13.88 12.35
C VAL A 577 -3.03 -13.08 11.12
N ALA A 578 -1.72 -12.83 10.98
CA ALA A 578 -1.12 -12.50 9.67
C ALA A 578 -0.55 -13.79 9.06
N MET A 579 -0.92 -14.10 7.82
CA MET A 579 -0.34 -15.19 7.03
C MET A 579 0.68 -14.61 6.06
N VAL A 580 1.89 -15.18 6.04
CA VAL A 580 2.98 -14.79 5.15
C VAL A 580 3.36 -15.99 4.30
N GLY A 581 3.35 -15.83 2.98
CA GLY A 581 3.69 -16.89 2.05
C GLY A 581 4.00 -16.35 0.65
N ASP A 582 4.51 -17.21 -0.25
CA ASP A 582 4.85 -16.85 -1.64
C ASP A 582 3.63 -16.76 -2.58
N GLY A 583 2.50 -17.25 -2.14
CA GLY A 583 1.16 -17.05 -2.72
C GLY A 583 0.71 -18.07 -3.75
N VAL A 584 1.53 -18.93 -4.30
CA VAL A 584 1.08 -19.93 -5.30
C VAL A 584 0.19 -20.98 -4.63
N ASN A 585 0.67 -21.56 -3.53
CA ASN A 585 -0.03 -22.62 -2.78
C ASN A 585 -0.79 -22.07 -1.57
N ASP A 586 -0.55 -20.81 -1.20
CA ASP A 586 -1.02 -20.19 0.03
C ASP A 586 -2.22 -19.25 -0.18
N ALA A 587 -2.63 -19.01 -1.43
CA ALA A 587 -3.69 -18.09 -1.77
C ALA A 587 -4.96 -18.23 -0.91
N PRO A 588 -5.50 -19.43 -0.65
CA PRO A 588 -6.67 -19.60 0.23
C PRO A 588 -6.37 -19.22 1.69
N ALA A 589 -5.14 -19.46 2.18
CA ALA A 589 -4.73 -19.13 3.54
C ALA A 589 -4.49 -17.63 3.69
N LEU A 590 -3.86 -16.98 2.70
CA LEU A 590 -3.68 -15.53 2.63
C LEU A 590 -5.01 -14.80 2.64
N ALA A 591 -5.97 -15.25 1.83
CA ALA A 591 -7.33 -14.66 1.78
C ALA A 591 -8.12 -14.88 3.08
N ARG A 592 -7.87 -15.97 3.82
CA ARG A 592 -8.57 -16.32 5.06
C ARG A 592 -8.04 -15.54 6.27
N ALA A 593 -6.76 -15.19 6.29
CA ALA A 593 -6.12 -14.50 7.41
C ALA A 593 -6.70 -13.10 7.67
N ASP A 594 -6.55 -12.58 8.90
CA ASP A 594 -6.91 -11.18 9.19
C ASP A 594 -6.04 -10.21 8.35
N VAL A 595 -4.81 -10.61 8.06
CA VAL A 595 -3.91 -9.92 7.12
C VAL A 595 -3.16 -10.97 6.30
N GLY A 596 -3.40 -11.02 4.99
CA GLY A 596 -2.60 -11.81 4.06
C GLY A 596 -1.43 -10.98 3.53
N ILE A 597 -0.21 -11.52 3.61
CA ILE A 597 1.03 -10.89 3.15
C ILE A 597 1.71 -11.83 2.15
N ALA A 598 1.78 -11.42 0.90
CA ALA A 598 2.57 -12.10 -0.12
C ALA A 598 4.01 -11.59 -0.06
N ILE A 599 5.01 -12.49 -0.10
CA ILE A 599 6.43 -12.18 -0.05
C ILE A 599 7.11 -12.55 -1.37
N GLY A 600 8.06 -11.70 -1.81
CA GLY A 600 8.73 -11.83 -3.10
C GLY A 600 7.91 -11.25 -4.24
N ALA A 601 8.48 -11.16 -5.45
CA ALA A 601 7.77 -10.77 -6.68
C ALA A 601 6.74 -11.86 -7.05
N GLY A 602 5.72 -11.99 -6.23
CA GLY A 602 4.74 -13.06 -6.24
C GLY A 602 4.02 -13.18 -7.58
N THR A 603 3.57 -14.38 -7.89
CA THR A 603 2.70 -14.68 -9.03
C THR A 603 1.41 -13.85 -8.96
N ASP A 604 0.74 -13.64 -10.09
CA ASP A 604 -0.55 -12.95 -10.18
C ASP A 604 -1.60 -13.49 -9.20
N VAL A 605 -1.51 -14.78 -8.84
CA VAL A 605 -2.40 -15.44 -7.87
C VAL A 605 -2.14 -14.96 -6.44
N ALA A 606 -0.87 -14.73 -6.06
CA ALA A 606 -0.48 -14.17 -4.77
C ALA A 606 -0.97 -12.73 -4.63
N ILE A 607 -0.71 -11.93 -5.66
CA ILE A 607 -1.17 -10.54 -5.76
C ILE A 607 -2.71 -10.48 -5.65
N GLY A 608 -3.41 -11.47 -6.25
CA GLY A 608 -4.87 -11.59 -6.15
C GLY A 608 -5.40 -11.80 -4.73
N SER A 609 -4.69 -12.54 -3.91
CA SER A 609 -5.17 -13.09 -2.64
C SER A 609 -4.70 -12.35 -1.39
N ALA A 610 -3.58 -11.63 -1.45
CA ALA A 610 -3.01 -10.90 -0.34
C ALA A 610 -3.52 -9.45 -0.25
N GLY A 611 -3.62 -8.92 0.95
CA GLY A 611 -3.92 -7.50 1.21
C GLY A 611 -2.67 -6.61 1.26
N VAL A 612 -1.50 -7.21 1.48
CA VAL A 612 -0.17 -6.57 1.46
C VAL A 612 0.78 -7.43 0.65
N ILE A 613 1.61 -6.81 -0.17
CA ILE A 613 2.61 -7.48 -0.99
C ILE A 613 3.98 -6.89 -0.64
N LEU A 614 4.93 -7.75 -0.34
CA LEU A 614 6.33 -7.39 -0.12
C LEU A 614 7.10 -7.65 -1.43
N ALA A 615 7.67 -6.61 -2.00
CA ALA A 615 8.42 -6.72 -3.26
C ALA A 615 9.74 -7.50 -3.08
N SER A 616 10.29 -7.47 -1.86
CA SER A 616 11.47 -8.22 -1.45
C SER A 616 11.08 -9.60 -0.89
N SER A 617 11.98 -10.57 -1.04
CA SER A 617 11.86 -11.89 -0.40
C SER A 617 12.40 -11.91 1.04
N ASP A 618 12.78 -10.76 1.61
CA ASP A 618 13.29 -10.63 2.96
C ASP A 618 12.15 -10.70 4.00
N PRO A 619 12.11 -11.71 4.89
CA PRO A 619 11.04 -11.86 5.88
C PRO A 619 11.01 -10.71 6.91
N ARG A 620 12.10 -9.96 7.11
CA ARG A 620 12.15 -8.76 7.96
C ARG A 620 11.22 -7.65 7.48
N SER A 621 10.83 -7.65 6.20
CA SER A 621 9.86 -6.71 5.64
C SER A 621 8.48 -6.79 6.30
N VAL A 622 8.13 -7.90 6.94
CA VAL A 622 6.92 -8.04 7.77
C VAL A 622 6.95 -7.06 8.95
N LEU A 623 8.13 -6.84 9.55
CA LEU A 623 8.30 -5.85 10.62
C LEU A 623 8.06 -4.43 10.12
N SER A 624 8.46 -4.12 8.89
CA SER A 624 8.20 -2.82 8.25
C SER A 624 6.70 -2.54 8.12
N VAL A 625 5.89 -3.57 7.78
CA VAL A 625 4.42 -3.45 7.73
C VAL A 625 3.85 -3.18 9.13
N ILE A 626 4.31 -3.88 10.15
CA ILE A 626 3.87 -3.68 11.55
C ILE A 626 4.21 -2.25 12.02
N GLN A 627 5.44 -1.82 11.78
CA GLN A 627 5.95 -0.50 12.14
C GLN A 627 5.11 0.60 11.47
N LEU A 628 4.90 0.49 10.15
CA LEU A 628 4.08 1.43 9.37
C LEU A 628 2.65 1.50 9.89
N SER A 629 2.02 0.34 10.12
CA SER A 629 0.65 0.25 10.63
C SER A 629 0.50 0.94 11.99
N ARG A 630 1.42 0.65 12.93
CA ARG A 630 1.44 1.27 14.27
C ARG A 630 1.67 2.78 14.20
N ALA A 631 2.62 3.23 13.38
CA ALA A 631 2.95 4.65 13.21
C ALA A 631 1.80 5.42 12.57
N SER A 632 1.22 4.90 11.50
CA SER A 632 0.08 5.50 10.79
C SER A 632 -1.13 5.67 11.71
N TYR A 633 -1.51 4.63 12.44
CA TYR A 633 -2.63 4.69 13.37
C TYR A 633 -2.39 5.69 14.51
N ARG A 634 -1.16 5.75 15.05
CA ARG A 634 -0.79 6.75 16.07
C ARG A 634 -0.98 8.17 15.55
N LYS A 635 -0.54 8.44 14.30
CA LYS A 635 -0.71 9.74 13.67
C LYS A 635 -2.17 10.08 13.37
N MET A 636 -2.96 9.11 12.89
CA MET A 636 -4.40 9.30 12.71
C MET A 636 -5.08 9.67 14.04
N LYS A 637 -4.77 8.95 15.13
CA LYS A 637 -5.33 9.23 16.45
C LYS A 637 -4.91 10.61 16.99
N GLN A 638 -3.64 11.00 16.82
CA GLN A 638 -3.15 12.33 17.20
C GLN A 638 -3.87 13.42 16.42
N ASN A 639 -3.98 13.27 15.09
CA ASN A 639 -4.64 14.23 14.23
C ASN A 639 -6.12 14.37 14.56
N LEU A 640 -6.79 13.25 14.80
CA LEU A 640 -8.20 13.25 15.20
C LEU A 640 -8.41 13.99 16.55
N TRP A 641 -7.51 13.76 17.51
CA TRP A 641 -7.54 14.43 18.81
C TRP A 641 -7.32 15.95 18.66
N TRP A 642 -6.35 16.37 17.85
CA TRP A 642 -6.12 17.79 17.57
C TRP A 642 -7.29 18.42 16.82
N ALA A 643 -7.82 17.75 15.80
CA ALA A 643 -8.90 18.28 14.96
C ALA A 643 -10.24 18.39 15.69
N ALA A 644 -10.52 17.52 16.65
CA ALA A 644 -11.77 17.56 17.43
C ALA A 644 -11.61 18.22 18.80
N GLY A 645 -10.44 18.02 19.45
CA GLY A 645 -10.22 18.41 20.83
C GLY A 645 -10.20 19.92 21.05
N TYR A 646 -9.66 20.70 20.10
CA TYR A 646 -9.65 22.15 20.25
C TYR A 646 -11.07 22.72 20.21
N ASN A 647 -12.01 22.14 19.46
CA ASN A 647 -13.40 22.56 19.39
C ASN A 647 -14.11 22.45 20.74
N LEU A 648 -13.75 21.43 21.52
CA LEU A 648 -14.34 21.22 22.85
C LEU A 648 -14.07 22.40 23.82
N VAL A 649 -12.92 23.07 23.65
CA VAL A 649 -12.53 24.24 24.44
C VAL A 649 -12.96 25.53 23.74
N ALA A 650 -12.77 25.63 22.45
CA ALA A 650 -12.96 26.85 21.70
C ALA A 650 -14.45 27.22 21.50
N VAL A 651 -15.35 26.23 21.37
CA VAL A 651 -16.78 26.47 21.19
C VAL A 651 -17.43 27.12 22.42
N PRO A 652 -17.20 26.67 23.66
CA PRO A 652 -17.69 27.40 24.86
C PRO A 652 -17.15 28.82 24.95
N LEU A 653 -15.86 29.04 24.60
CA LEU A 653 -15.28 30.39 24.59
C LEU A 653 -15.93 31.28 23.52
N ALA A 654 -16.20 30.74 22.34
CA ALA A 654 -16.93 31.42 21.27
C ALA A 654 -18.36 31.75 21.65
N ALA A 655 -19.04 30.85 22.38
CA ALA A 655 -20.38 31.08 22.91
C ALA A 655 -20.43 32.16 24.00
N GLY A 656 -19.26 32.58 24.53
CA GLY A 656 -19.17 33.63 25.53
C GLY A 656 -19.11 33.13 26.97
N ALA A 657 -18.65 31.92 27.24
CA ALA A 657 -18.52 31.36 28.59
C ALA A 657 -17.67 32.23 29.55
N LEU A 658 -16.72 33.02 29.01
CA LEU A 658 -15.89 33.96 29.78
C LEU A 658 -16.37 35.42 29.68
N ALA A 659 -17.54 35.70 29.09
CA ALA A 659 -18.09 37.02 29.02
C ALA A 659 -18.30 37.69 30.42
N PRO A 660 -18.70 36.95 31.47
CA PRO A 660 -18.81 37.53 32.81
C PRO A 660 -17.49 38.07 33.38
N VAL A 661 -16.33 37.58 32.89
CA VAL A 661 -15.01 38.09 33.29
C VAL A 661 -14.42 39.09 32.27
N GLY A 662 -15.23 39.58 31.34
CA GLY A 662 -14.86 40.59 30.36
C GLY A 662 -14.16 40.06 29.10
N PHE A 663 -14.08 38.73 28.92
CA PHE A 663 -13.47 38.14 27.73
C PHE A 663 -14.54 37.60 26.78
N THR A 664 -14.52 38.08 25.54
CA THR A 664 -15.34 37.55 24.45
C THR A 664 -14.45 37.28 23.24
N MET A 665 -14.52 36.07 22.71
CA MET A 665 -13.70 35.67 21.57
C MET A 665 -14.21 36.34 20.27
N PRO A 666 -13.35 37.07 19.53
CA PRO A 666 -13.69 37.57 18.20
C PRO A 666 -13.77 36.42 17.16
N MET A 667 -14.63 36.59 16.14
CA MET A 667 -14.80 35.61 15.07
C MET A 667 -13.48 35.37 14.28
N SER A 668 -12.71 36.44 14.05
CA SER A 668 -11.41 36.40 13.38
C SER A 668 -10.38 35.51 14.09
N VAL A 669 -10.35 35.56 15.43
CA VAL A 669 -9.49 34.70 16.26
C VAL A 669 -9.92 33.24 16.12
N GLY A 670 -11.24 32.96 16.07
CA GLY A 670 -11.78 31.64 15.82
C GLY A 670 -11.33 31.08 14.49
N ALA A 671 -11.42 31.86 13.41
CA ALA A 671 -10.99 31.48 12.07
C ALA A 671 -9.48 31.21 12.00
N LEU A 672 -8.65 32.01 12.68
CA LEU A 672 -7.19 31.79 12.77
C LEU A 672 -6.86 30.49 13.51
N LEU A 673 -7.50 30.21 14.64
CA LEU A 673 -7.28 28.97 15.40
C LEU A 673 -7.66 27.72 14.60
N MET A 674 -8.76 27.80 13.86
CA MET A 674 -9.19 26.72 12.96
C MET A 674 -8.14 26.45 11.87
N SER A 675 -7.62 27.50 11.21
CA SER A 675 -6.57 27.37 10.19
C SER A 675 -5.27 26.86 10.78
N ALA A 676 -4.88 27.33 11.96
CA ALA A 676 -3.70 26.85 12.68
C ALA A 676 -3.81 25.34 13.01
N SER A 677 -5.00 24.88 13.41
CA SER A 677 -5.27 23.45 13.63
C SER A 677 -5.02 22.62 12.38
N THR A 678 -5.42 23.09 11.20
CA THR A 678 -5.17 22.42 9.93
C THR A 678 -3.67 22.30 9.63
N VAL A 679 -2.91 23.36 9.89
CA VAL A 679 -1.43 23.35 9.71
C VAL A 679 -0.79 22.36 10.68
N VAL A 680 -1.20 22.31 11.94
CA VAL A 680 -0.69 21.35 12.94
C VAL A 680 -0.95 19.92 12.50
N VAL A 681 -2.17 19.60 12.05
CA VAL A 681 -2.55 18.28 11.55
C VAL A 681 -1.70 17.88 10.33
N ALA A 682 -1.51 18.81 9.37
CA ALA A 682 -0.69 18.56 8.20
C ALA A 682 0.78 18.31 8.56
N LEU A 683 1.36 19.12 9.43
CA LEU A 683 2.76 18.96 9.88
C LEU A 683 2.95 17.67 10.67
N ASN A 684 2.00 17.29 11.53
CA ASN A 684 2.07 16.04 12.27
C ASN A 684 2.02 14.81 11.34
N ALA A 685 1.19 14.85 10.29
CA ALA A 685 1.15 13.80 9.28
C ALA A 685 2.46 13.69 8.50
N GLN A 686 3.08 14.83 8.13
CA GLN A 686 4.38 14.86 7.41
C GLN A 686 5.52 14.17 8.17
N LEU A 687 5.43 14.03 9.48
CA LEU A 687 6.41 13.30 10.28
C LEU A 687 6.51 11.81 9.89
N LEU A 688 5.48 11.24 9.24
CA LEU A 688 5.55 9.87 8.70
C LEU A 688 6.64 9.71 7.62
N ARG A 689 7.01 10.77 6.92
CA ARG A 689 8.08 10.71 5.93
C ARG A 689 9.46 10.39 6.53
N ARG A 690 9.62 10.60 7.83
CA ARG A 690 10.86 10.27 8.57
C ARG A 690 10.96 8.81 8.98
N LEU A 691 9.88 8.04 8.78
CA LEU A 691 9.86 6.62 9.13
C LEU A 691 10.77 5.87 8.16
N ASP A 692 11.73 5.12 8.69
CA ASP A 692 12.58 4.24 7.90
C ASP A 692 11.95 2.84 7.87
N LEU A 693 11.62 2.37 6.67
CA LEU A 693 10.98 1.07 6.42
C LEU A 693 11.93 0.06 5.78
N HIS A 694 13.23 0.35 5.73
CA HIS A 694 14.19 -0.67 5.33
C HIS A 694 14.13 -1.84 6.32
N PRO A 695 14.16 -3.09 5.83
CA PRO A 695 14.03 -4.29 6.68
C PRO A 695 14.96 -4.28 7.89
N GLN A 696 16.24 -3.95 7.70
CA GLN A 696 17.24 -3.86 8.78
C GLN A 696 16.94 -2.73 9.79
N ALA A 697 16.42 -1.59 9.34
CA ALA A 697 16.05 -0.49 10.23
C ALA A 697 14.82 -0.85 11.06
N SER A 698 13.88 -1.58 10.48
CA SER A 698 12.69 -2.05 11.18
C SER A 698 13.04 -3.06 12.28
N VAL A 699 14.01 -3.96 12.05
CA VAL A 699 14.51 -4.86 13.11
C VAL A 699 15.08 -4.09 14.29
N LYS A 700 15.89 -3.05 14.04
CA LYS A 700 16.50 -2.24 15.10
C LYS A 700 15.49 -1.49 15.97
N GLU A 701 14.28 -1.24 15.48
CA GLU A 701 13.21 -0.64 16.28
C GLU A 701 12.69 -1.62 17.33
N PHE A 702 12.63 -2.91 17.00
CA PHE A 702 12.10 -3.96 17.90
C PHE A 702 13.21 -4.61 18.73
N LEU A 703 14.42 -4.72 18.19
CA LEU A 703 15.63 -5.21 18.87
C LEU A 703 16.66 -4.07 18.94
N PRO A 704 16.49 -3.09 19.85
CA PRO A 704 17.53 -2.09 20.05
C PRO A 704 18.80 -2.80 20.52
N ALA A 705 19.95 -2.45 19.95
CA ALA A 705 21.24 -3.01 20.34
C ALA A 705 21.39 -2.86 21.85
N ALA A 706 21.67 -4.01 22.52
CA ALA A 706 21.89 -4.07 23.94
C ALA A 706 23.15 -3.27 24.37
#